data_7d1700e698a7b02368c5ad3608af2877
#
_entry.id   7d1700e698a7b02368c5ad3608af2877
#
_cell.length_a   1.000
_cell.length_b   1.000
_cell.length_c   1.000
_cell.angle_alpha   90.00
_cell.angle_beta   90.00
_cell.angle_gamma   90.00
#
_symmetry.space_group_name_H-M   'P 1'
#
loop_
_entity.id
_entity.type
_entity.pdbx_description
1 polymer ?
#
loop_
_entity_poly.entity_id
_entity_poly.type
_entity_poly.pdbx_seq_one_letter_code
_entity_poly.pdbx_strand_id
1 'polypeptide(L)'
;MLTRDEDVKIAMKPVLSTRKPDPVFSNETGLMDIYKKLTFTAAQDEDIKRENANIDGDTAMGTMLKYGSEGSKFFIDQYILPEEIAHAHQNGDIHIHDKDFYMLTETCCQIDLIKLFKKGFSTGHGYLREPNSIESYSALACIAIQANQNEMHGGQSVPNFDYAMADGVKKTFRQEFWKVFSIFLQIETQLGNVEIDVFQDQVEHRIGVIGLQFLESYGEKLYQLENLGVDLEIIKKAYNFACKKALGTTERRTYQAMEAFIHNLNTMNSRAGAQVPFSSINYGTDTSEEGRMAIRNLLLATKAGLGNGETPIFPVQIFKVKEGINFNPIDKNYDLFKLAMETSALRLFPNFSFIDAPFNKVFYKQGDYKTEVAYMGCRTRVLGNVYDPDRQTICGRGNLSFTSINLPRLALKAKGNTDLFFQLLDEMIHLSFRQLLHRFQIQCRKKVKNYPFLMGQGIWIDSENLSENDEVAEVLKHGTLTIGFIGLAETLKALVGFHHGESEIAQELGLKIVSHMRKKTDEAAKRTKLNFSLIATPAEGLSGRFVLMDREKYGVISGVTDRDYYTNSFHVPVYYPVKAHEKIRLEAPYHELTNGGHITYIELDGDIYKNLDAFEIIIRYMKQSGIGYGAINHPLDRDPVCGYVGVIDNECPRCGRKDGEAVSIAKLNELRQIYSNVPDYN
;
A
#
# COMPACT_ATOMS: atom_id res chain seq x y z
N MET A 1 6.20 -30.78 15.92
CA MET A 1 7.70 -30.80 15.97
C MET A 1 8.21 -30.81 14.54
N LEU A 2 8.67 -29.68 14.04
CA LEU A 2 9.48 -29.66 12.81
C LEU A 2 10.87 -30.09 13.22
N THR A 3 11.14 -31.36 13.13
CA THR A 3 12.46 -31.92 13.42
C THR A 3 13.19 -32.13 12.11
N ARG A 4 14.18 -31.27 11.85
CA ARG A 4 15.31 -31.47 10.96
C ARG A 4 15.17 -31.05 9.50
N ASP A 5 16.33 -30.82 8.88
CA ASP A 5 16.63 -30.61 7.45
C ASP A 5 15.82 -31.45 6.47
N GLU A 6 15.23 -32.56 6.92
CA GLU A 6 14.36 -33.43 6.10
C GLU A 6 13.05 -32.77 5.72
N ASP A 7 12.42 -31.94 6.57
CA ASP A 7 11.16 -31.27 6.24
C ASP A 7 11.38 -30.17 5.21
N VAL A 8 12.52 -29.47 5.27
CA VAL A 8 12.93 -28.52 4.24
C VAL A 8 13.30 -29.26 2.95
N LYS A 9 13.97 -30.41 3.04
CA LYS A 9 14.29 -31.27 1.88
C LYS A 9 13.04 -31.94 1.28
N ILE A 10 12.03 -32.30 2.07
CA ILE A 10 10.75 -32.82 1.59
C ILE A 10 9.97 -31.72 0.86
N ALA A 11 9.96 -30.50 1.39
CA ALA A 11 9.42 -29.34 0.70
C ALA A 11 10.23 -28.98 -0.57
N MET A 12 11.49 -29.38 -0.66
CA MET A 12 12.40 -29.15 -1.80
C MET A 12 12.40 -30.25 -2.87
N LYS A 13 11.57 -31.30 -2.76
CA LYS A 13 11.39 -32.25 -3.86
C LYS A 13 10.70 -31.61 -5.06
N PRO A 14 11.01 -32.07 -6.30
CA PRO A 14 10.47 -31.42 -7.49
C PRO A 14 8.93 -31.33 -7.45
N VAL A 15 8.43 -30.12 -7.62
CA VAL A 15 7.02 -29.73 -7.49
C VAL A 15 6.11 -30.35 -8.55
N LEU A 16 6.67 -30.93 -9.59
CA LEU A 16 5.92 -31.69 -10.56
C LEU A 16 5.81 -33.16 -10.09
N SER A 17 5.07 -33.39 -9.00
CA SER A 17 4.50 -34.70 -8.86
C SER A 17 3.44 -34.84 -9.95
N THR A 18 3.55 -35.88 -10.75
CA THR A 18 2.49 -36.31 -11.63
C THR A 18 1.34 -36.91 -10.78
N ARG A 19 0.66 -36.03 -10.03
CA ARG A 19 -0.54 -36.39 -9.30
C ARG A 19 -1.59 -36.72 -10.34
N LYS A 20 -2.09 -37.95 -10.33
CA LYS A 20 -3.33 -38.25 -11.06
C LYS A 20 -4.45 -37.45 -10.41
N PRO A 21 -5.30 -36.76 -11.18
CA PRO A 21 -6.43 -36.03 -10.61
C PRO A 21 -7.26 -36.96 -9.75
N ASP A 22 -7.74 -36.44 -8.62
CA ASP A 22 -8.69 -37.16 -7.78
C ASP A 22 -9.94 -37.49 -8.64
N PRO A 23 -10.39 -38.74 -8.69
CA PRO A 23 -11.56 -39.11 -9.48
C PRO A 23 -12.84 -38.33 -9.13
N VAL A 24 -12.96 -37.82 -7.91
CA VAL A 24 -14.10 -37.01 -7.47
C VAL A 24 -14.06 -35.61 -8.10
N PHE A 25 -12.89 -35.09 -8.45
CA PHE A 25 -12.70 -33.80 -9.09
C PHE A 25 -12.25 -33.88 -10.55
N SER A 26 -12.10 -35.12 -11.09
CA SER A 26 -11.61 -35.35 -12.46
C SER A 26 -12.63 -35.06 -13.56
N ASN A 27 -13.72 -34.39 -13.22
CA ASN A 27 -14.71 -34.04 -14.20
C ASN A 27 -14.36 -32.75 -14.90
N GLU A 28 -14.04 -32.82 -16.19
CA GLU A 28 -14.16 -31.68 -17.13
C GLU A 28 -15.49 -30.92 -16.89
N THR A 29 -16.51 -31.58 -16.36
CA THR A 29 -17.78 -31.01 -15.89
C THR A 29 -17.59 -29.91 -14.84
N GLY A 30 -16.68 -30.02 -13.88
CA GLY A 30 -16.50 -28.99 -12.82
C GLY A 30 -16.05 -27.64 -13.36
N LEU A 31 -15.04 -27.62 -14.24
CA LEU A 31 -14.58 -26.38 -14.89
C LEU A 31 -15.63 -25.83 -15.86
N MET A 32 -16.29 -26.72 -16.62
CA MET A 32 -17.36 -26.33 -17.53
C MET A 32 -18.57 -25.76 -16.81
N ASP A 33 -18.92 -26.29 -15.64
CA ASP A 33 -20.01 -25.76 -14.83
C ASP A 33 -19.66 -24.38 -14.23
N ILE A 34 -18.41 -24.16 -13.82
CA ILE A 34 -17.90 -22.85 -13.42
C ILE A 34 -18.02 -21.88 -14.59
N TYR A 35 -17.55 -22.23 -15.78
CA TYR A 35 -17.63 -21.37 -16.97
C TYR A 35 -19.07 -21.09 -17.41
N LYS A 36 -19.98 -22.06 -17.34
CA LYS A 36 -21.41 -21.86 -17.59
C LYS A 36 -22.00 -20.88 -16.58
N LYS A 37 -21.71 -21.05 -15.29
CA LYS A 37 -22.15 -20.14 -14.24
C LYS A 37 -21.65 -18.72 -14.49
N LEU A 38 -20.36 -18.54 -14.79
CA LEU A 38 -19.77 -17.24 -15.12
C LEU A 38 -20.40 -16.60 -16.35
N THR A 39 -20.74 -17.41 -17.38
CA THR A 39 -21.34 -16.91 -18.62
C THR A 39 -22.78 -16.44 -18.44
N PHE A 40 -23.58 -17.18 -17.66
CA PHE A 40 -25.03 -16.98 -17.61
C PHE A 40 -25.55 -16.35 -16.29
N THR A 41 -24.74 -16.29 -15.23
CA THR A 41 -25.12 -15.76 -13.92
C THR A 41 -24.20 -14.65 -13.42
N ALA A 42 -23.28 -14.16 -14.22
CA ALA A 42 -22.15 -13.30 -13.84
C ALA A 42 -22.53 -11.98 -13.16
N ALA A 43 -23.75 -11.47 -13.37
CA ALA A 43 -24.15 -10.15 -12.86
C ALA A 43 -24.37 -10.06 -11.34
N GLN A 44 -24.32 -11.17 -10.60
CA GLN A 44 -24.71 -11.19 -9.18
C GLN A 44 -23.65 -11.70 -8.19
N ASP A 45 -22.47 -12.13 -8.64
CA ASP A 45 -21.44 -12.64 -7.75
C ASP A 45 -20.57 -11.49 -7.21
N GLU A 46 -20.98 -10.94 -6.05
CA GLU A 46 -20.29 -9.84 -5.39
C GLU A 46 -18.90 -10.22 -4.87
N ASP A 47 -18.64 -11.50 -4.62
CA ASP A 47 -17.35 -11.96 -4.09
C ASP A 47 -16.20 -11.79 -5.09
N ILE A 48 -16.48 -11.96 -6.39
CA ILE A 48 -15.48 -11.74 -7.44
C ILE A 48 -15.21 -10.24 -7.66
N LYS A 49 -16.18 -9.38 -7.36
CA LYS A 49 -15.99 -7.91 -7.43
C LYS A 49 -15.08 -7.37 -6.33
N ARG A 50 -14.86 -8.11 -5.26
CA ARG A 50 -14.13 -7.67 -4.07
C ARG A 50 -12.68 -8.15 -4.01
N GLU A 51 -12.32 -9.25 -4.64
CA GLU A 51 -10.92 -9.64 -4.78
C GLU A 51 -10.21 -8.67 -5.74
N ASN A 52 -9.23 -7.91 -5.22
CA ASN A 52 -8.52 -6.84 -5.93
C ASN A 52 -9.38 -5.62 -6.31
N ALA A 53 -10.33 -5.25 -5.47
CA ALA A 53 -11.09 -4.00 -5.31
C ALA A 53 -11.57 -3.23 -6.56
N ASN A 54 -11.11 -3.52 -7.79
CA ASN A 54 -11.27 -2.65 -8.96
C ASN A 54 -11.61 -3.37 -10.27
N ILE A 55 -11.79 -4.71 -10.27
CA ILE A 55 -12.08 -5.43 -11.52
C ILE A 55 -13.58 -5.38 -11.78
N ASP A 56 -13.97 -4.74 -12.89
CA ASP A 56 -15.33 -4.84 -13.40
C ASP A 56 -15.49 -6.11 -14.23
N GLY A 57 -16.02 -7.14 -13.58
CA GLY A 57 -16.23 -8.44 -14.17
C GLY A 57 -17.33 -8.52 -15.22
N ASP A 58 -18.13 -7.46 -15.39
CA ASP A 58 -19.22 -7.41 -16.36
C ASP A 58 -18.76 -6.86 -17.71
N THR A 59 -17.54 -6.31 -17.78
CA THR A 59 -16.92 -5.95 -19.06
C THR A 59 -16.40 -7.17 -19.80
N ALA A 60 -16.29 -7.12 -21.13
CA ALA A 60 -15.77 -8.22 -21.94
C ALA A 60 -14.39 -8.70 -21.47
N MET A 61 -13.47 -7.77 -21.19
CA MET A 61 -12.13 -8.12 -20.69
C MET A 61 -12.15 -8.58 -19.24
N GLY A 62 -13.04 -8.07 -18.41
CA GLY A 62 -13.27 -8.54 -17.05
C GLY A 62 -13.79 -9.97 -17.02
N THR A 63 -14.73 -10.32 -17.90
CA THR A 63 -15.22 -11.71 -18.07
C THR A 63 -14.10 -12.65 -18.52
N MET A 64 -13.26 -12.23 -19.47
CA MET A 64 -12.09 -13.03 -19.89
C MET A 64 -11.11 -13.24 -18.73
N LEU A 65 -10.87 -12.23 -17.90
CA LEU A 65 -10.02 -12.35 -16.72
C LEU A 65 -10.62 -13.31 -15.69
N LYS A 66 -11.94 -13.26 -15.46
CA LYS A 66 -12.65 -14.25 -14.61
C LYS A 66 -12.46 -15.68 -15.10
N TYR A 67 -12.61 -15.94 -16.39
CA TYR A 67 -12.34 -17.27 -16.94
C TYR A 67 -10.91 -17.72 -16.69
N GLY A 68 -9.94 -16.83 -16.90
CA GLY A 68 -8.53 -17.10 -16.64
C GLY A 68 -8.27 -17.38 -15.15
N SER A 69 -8.82 -16.56 -14.26
CA SER A 69 -8.68 -16.72 -12.81
C SER A 69 -9.26 -18.03 -12.31
N GLU A 70 -10.52 -18.34 -12.63
CA GLU A 70 -11.17 -19.60 -12.19
C GLU A 70 -10.52 -20.84 -12.81
N GLY A 71 -10.12 -20.77 -14.08
CA GLY A 71 -9.35 -21.84 -14.71
C GLY A 71 -8.00 -22.07 -14.03
N SER A 72 -7.29 -21.00 -13.68
CA SER A 72 -6.03 -21.08 -12.93
C SER A 72 -6.23 -21.67 -11.53
N LYS A 73 -7.22 -21.20 -10.76
CA LYS A 73 -7.56 -21.74 -9.43
C LYS A 73 -7.86 -23.24 -9.49
N PHE A 74 -8.67 -23.66 -10.47
CA PHE A 74 -8.97 -25.07 -10.67
C PHE A 74 -7.73 -25.91 -10.98
N PHE A 75 -6.89 -25.45 -11.93
CA PHE A 75 -5.65 -26.13 -12.28
C PHE A 75 -4.70 -26.28 -11.09
N ILE A 76 -4.55 -25.21 -10.30
CA ILE A 76 -3.68 -25.18 -9.12
C ILE A 76 -4.15 -26.18 -8.07
N ASP A 77 -5.46 -26.24 -7.79
CA ASP A 77 -6.03 -27.18 -6.82
C ASP A 77 -5.85 -28.63 -7.25
N GLN A 78 -6.00 -28.91 -8.54
CA GLN A 78 -5.98 -30.30 -9.04
C GLN A 78 -4.57 -30.86 -9.28
N TYR A 79 -3.62 -30.01 -9.72
CA TYR A 79 -2.35 -30.50 -10.27
C TYR A 79 -1.11 -29.93 -9.57
N ILE A 80 -1.23 -28.83 -8.86
CA ILE A 80 -0.07 -28.11 -8.32
C ILE A 80 0.03 -28.23 -6.81
N LEU A 81 -1.06 -27.96 -6.07
CA LEU A 81 -1.04 -28.01 -4.61
C LEU A 81 -0.94 -29.46 -4.10
N PRO A 82 -0.15 -29.72 -3.05
CA PRO A 82 -0.28 -30.94 -2.26
C PRO A 82 -1.72 -31.09 -1.74
N GLU A 83 -2.22 -32.33 -1.73
CA GLU A 83 -3.62 -32.65 -1.41
C GLU A 83 -4.10 -32.04 -0.09
N GLU A 84 -3.32 -32.21 0.97
CA GLU A 84 -3.65 -31.67 2.28
C GLU A 84 -3.78 -30.15 2.30
N ILE A 85 -2.96 -29.42 1.50
CA ILE A 85 -3.00 -27.96 1.38
C ILE A 85 -4.23 -27.54 0.58
N ALA A 86 -4.52 -28.24 -0.53
CA ALA A 86 -5.71 -27.98 -1.33
C ALA A 86 -6.98 -28.18 -0.50
N HIS A 87 -7.09 -29.30 0.25
CA HIS A 87 -8.22 -29.58 1.13
C HIS A 87 -8.36 -28.54 2.25
N ALA A 88 -7.27 -28.14 2.91
CA ALA A 88 -7.34 -27.12 3.96
C ALA A 88 -7.83 -25.77 3.43
N HIS A 89 -7.41 -25.37 2.22
CA HIS A 89 -7.92 -24.17 1.56
C HIS A 89 -9.40 -24.30 1.18
N GLN A 90 -9.78 -25.42 0.54
CA GLN A 90 -11.15 -25.67 0.12
C GLN A 90 -12.12 -25.77 1.29
N ASN A 91 -11.69 -26.41 2.39
CA ASN A 91 -12.48 -26.55 3.61
C ASN A 91 -12.53 -25.25 4.45
N GLY A 92 -11.72 -24.22 4.14
CA GLY A 92 -11.68 -22.96 4.87
C GLY A 92 -10.93 -23.03 6.21
N ASP A 93 -10.04 -23.99 6.41
CA ASP A 93 -9.11 -24.00 7.56
C ASP A 93 -8.01 -22.95 7.37
N ILE A 94 -7.59 -22.75 6.11
CA ILE A 94 -6.69 -21.68 5.67
C ILE A 94 -7.24 -21.02 4.40
N HIS A 95 -6.70 -19.84 4.07
CA HIS A 95 -6.92 -19.18 2.78
C HIS A 95 -5.60 -18.80 2.14
N ILE A 96 -5.33 -19.35 0.96
CA ILE A 96 -4.21 -18.97 0.11
C ILE A 96 -4.66 -17.77 -0.70
N HIS A 97 -4.07 -16.59 -0.43
CA HIS A 97 -4.43 -15.36 -1.13
C HIS A 97 -3.93 -15.38 -2.57
N ASP A 98 -4.72 -14.79 -3.47
CA ASP A 98 -4.40 -14.67 -4.91
C ASP A 98 -3.93 -16.01 -5.50
N LYS A 99 -4.72 -17.05 -5.25
CA LYS A 99 -4.39 -18.42 -5.67
C LYS A 99 -4.31 -18.57 -7.18
N ASP A 100 -5.06 -17.78 -7.94
CA ASP A 100 -4.98 -17.72 -9.41
C ASP A 100 -3.61 -17.26 -9.91
N PHE A 101 -2.91 -16.43 -9.14
CA PHE A 101 -1.53 -16.02 -9.43
C PHE A 101 -0.45 -16.88 -8.76
N TYR A 102 -0.82 -18.03 -8.18
CA TYR A 102 0.09 -18.88 -7.39
C TYR A 102 1.43 -19.17 -8.05
N MET A 103 1.40 -19.44 -9.35
CA MET A 103 2.57 -19.79 -10.15
C MET A 103 3.12 -18.64 -10.98
N LEU A 104 2.48 -17.47 -10.97
CA LEU A 104 2.71 -16.44 -11.97
C LEU A 104 3.53 -15.27 -11.42
N THR A 105 3.10 -14.68 -10.30
CA THR A 105 3.65 -13.41 -9.81
C THR A 105 3.78 -13.39 -8.29
N GLU A 106 4.55 -12.44 -7.78
CA GLU A 106 4.63 -12.04 -6.37
C GLU A 106 3.49 -11.07 -6.02
N THR A 107 3.31 -10.79 -4.70
CA THR A 107 2.18 -9.98 -4.23
C THR A 107 2.43 -8.49 -4.46
N CYS A 108 3.45 -7.89 -3.85
CA CYS A 108 3.67 -6.44 -3.87
C CYS A 108 5.14 -6.05 -3.76
N CYS A 109 5.45 -4.80 -4.14
CA CYS A 109 6.81 -4.27 -4.14
C CYS A 109 6.85 -2.79 -3.73
N GLN A 110 7.97 -2.40 -3.10
CA GLN A 110 8.37 -1.02 -2.79
C GLN A 110 9.26 -0.49 -3.92
N ILE A 111 8.71 0.31 -4.82
CA ILE A 111 9.41 0.83 -6.01
C ILE A 111 10.31 2.00 -5.60
N ASP A 112 11.62 1.86 -5.78
CA ASP A 112 12.57 2.97 -5.62
C ASP A 112 12.58 3.84 -6.89
N LEU A 113 11.71 4.85 -6.93
CA LEU A 113 11.63 5.78 -8.07
C LEU A 113 12.92 6.58 -8.26
N ILE A 114 13.65 6.89 -7.19
CA ILE A 114 14.90 7.66 -7.27
C ILE A 114 15.95 6.84 -8.06
N LYS A 115 16.09 5.55 -7.72
CA LYS A 115 16.98 4.64 -8.46
C LYS A 115 16.53 4.47 -9.91
N LEU A 116 15.23 4.25 -10.12
CA LEU A 116 14.65 3.99 -11.44
C LEU A 116 14.82 5.19 -12.38
N PHE A 117 14.55 6.41 -11.91
CA PHE A 117 14.61 7.61 -12.74
C PHE A 117 16.02 8.04 -13.09
N LYS A 118 16.99 7.80 -12.22
CA LYS A 118 18.38 8.24 -12.42
C LYS A 118 19.02 7.72 -13.73
N LYS A 119 18.61 6.52 -14.16
CA LYS A 119 19.10 5.91 -15.41
C LYS A 119 18.05 5.95 -16.52
N GLY A 120 16.79 6.27 -16.21
CA GLY A 120 15.68 5.99 -17.10
C GLY A 120 15.32 4.50 -17.11
N PHE A 121 14.28 4.11 -17.85
CA PHE A 121 13.81 2.73 -17.90
C PHE A 121 13.02 2.43 -19.19
N SER A 122 12.78 1.14 -19.45
CA SER A 122 11.94 0.68 -20.55
C SER A 122 10.75 -0.12 -20.03
N THR A 123 9.59 0.08 -20.64
CA THR A 123 8.40 -0.75 -20.41
C THR A 123 8.23 -1.86 -21.45
N GLY A 124 9.24 -2.11 -22.28
CA GLY A 124 9.21 -3.08 -23.37
C GLY A 124 8.88 -2.50 -24.75
N HIS A 125 8.37 -1.26 -24.81
CA HIS A 125 7.99 -0.59 -26.06
C HIS A 125 8.83 0.63 -26.42
N GLY A 126 9.90 0.89 -25.67
CA GLY A 126 10.81 2.01 -25.85
C GLY A 126 11.48 2.40 -24.54
N TYR A 127 12.48 3.27 -24.65
CA TYR A 127 13.26 3.72 -23.51
C TYR A 127 12.83 5.13 -23.09
N LEU A 128 12.50 5.29 -21.81
CA LEU A 128 12.14 6.56 -21.18
C LEU A 128 13.38 7.11 -20.47
N ARG A 129 13.85 8.26 -20.93
CA ARG A 129 15.02 8.93 -20.35
C ARG A 129 14.72 9.44 -18.93
N GLU A 130 15.77 9.83 -18.21
CA GLU A 130 15.66 10.53 -16.93
C GLU A 130 14.71 11.75 -17.06
N PRO A 131 13.73 11.90 -16.15
CA PRO A 131 12.82 13.05 -16.19
C PRO A 131 13.53 14.35 -15.82
N ASN A 132 13.08 15.45 -16.41
CA ASN A 132 13.72 16.77 -16.25
C ASN A 132 12.79 17.88 -15.72
N SER A 133 11.53 17.56 -15.45
CA SER A 133 10.56 18.48 -14.84
C SER A 133 9.60 17.73 -13.93
N ILE A 134 8.94 18.43 -13.02
CA ILE A 134 8.01 17.81 -12.06
C ILE A 134 6.86 17.07 -12.77
N GLU A 135 6.38 17.57 -13.91
CA GLU A 135 5.37 16.91 -14.70
C GLU A 135 5.87 15.58 -15.26
N SER A 136 7.11 15.55 -15.75
CA SER A 136 7.71 14.30 -16.25
C SER A 136 8.00 13.31 -15.11
N TYR A 137 8.41 13.77 -13.92
CA TYR A 137 8.56 12.93 -12.74
C TYR A 137 7.23 12.27 -12.35
N SER A 138 6.17 13.06 -12.27
CA SER A 138 4.81 12.61 -11.97
C SER A 138 4.30 11.59 -13.02
N ALA A 139 4.44 11.91 -14.31
CA ALA A 139 4.01 11.03 -15.39
C ALA A 139 4.78 9.69 -15.40
N LEU A 140 6.10 9.72 -15.24
CA LEU A 140 6.92 8.51 -15.17
C LEU A 140 6.66 7.69 -13.90
N ALA A 141 6.27 8.31 -12.78
CA ALA A 141 5.84 7.59 -11.59
C ALA A 141 4.54 6.79 -11.87
N CYS A 142 3.56 7.38 -12.55
CA CYS A 142 2.36 6.67 -12.99
C CYS A 142 2.70 5.49 -13.90
N ILE A 143 3.57 5.70 -14.90
CA ILE A 143 3.99 4.65 -15.84
C ILE A 143 4.70 3.51 -15.12
N ALA A 144 5.59 3.82 -14.16
CA ALA A 144 6.30 2.80 -13.38
C ALA A 144 5.35 1.95 -12.54
N ILE A 145 4.39 2.58 -11.87
CA ILE A 145 3.35 1.90 -11.07
C ILE A 145 2.50 0.99 -11.98
N GLN A 146 2.03 1.51 -13.12
CA GLN A 146 1.19 0.78 -14.05
C GLN A 146 1.93 -0.38 -14.73
N ALA A 147 3.17 -0.17 -15.14
CA ALA A 147 3.99 -1.21 -15.74
C ALA A 147 4.28 -2.35 -14.74
N ASN A 148 4.66 -2.00 -13.50
CA ASN A 148 4.93 -2.99 -12.47
C ASN A 148 3.69 -3.81 -12.07
N GLN A 149 2.51 -3.22 -12.14
CA GLN A 149 1.26 -3.91 -11.83
C GLN A 149 0.94 -5.07 -12.80
N ASN A 150 1.49 -5.07 -14.01
CA ASN A 150 1.32 -6.20 -14.93
C ASN A 150 2.15 -7.42 -14.52
N GLU A 151 3.14 -7.25 -13.65
CA GLU A 151 4.04 -8.31 -13.21
C GLU A 151 3.85 -8.71 -11.74
N MET A 152 2.97 -8.01 -11.02
CA MET A 152 2.63 -8.29 -9.61
C MET A 152 1.11 -8.18 -9.40
N HIS A 153 0.53 -9.08 -8.59
CA HIS A 153 -0.93 -9.11 -8.44
C HIS A 153 -1.47 -8.15 -7.38
N GLY A 154 -0.70 -7.81 -6.35
CA GLY A 154 -1.13 -6.93 -5.26
C GLY A 154 -0.74 -5.46 -5.43
N GLY A 155 -0.57 -4.77 -4.32
CA GLY A 155 -0.34 -3.33 -4.28
C GLY A 155 1.07 -2.91 -4.70
N GLN A 156 1.15 -1.88 -5.52
CA GLN A 156 2.39 -1.22 -5.92
C GLN A 156 2.64 -0.04 -4.99
N SER A 157 3.83 0.07 -4.39
CA SER A 157 4.10 1.12 -3.40
C SER A 157 5.32 1.95 -3.76
N VAL A 158 5.26 3.25 -3.49
CA VAL A 158 6.42 4.13 -3.51
C VAL A 158 6.74 4.53 -2.06
N PRO A 159 7.86 4.09 -1.50
CA PRO A 159 8.16 4.27 -0.08
C PRO A 159 8.62 5.68 0.30
N ASN A 160 9.13 6.46 -0.66
CA ASN A 160 9.74 7.77 -0.44
C ASN A 160 9.34 8.72 -1.57
N PHE A 161 8.04 8.95 -1.71
CA PHE A 161 7.49 9.74 -2.83
C PHE A 161 7.93 11.20 -2.82
N ASP A 162 7.98 11.82 -1.64
CA ASP A 162 8.43 13.20 -1.44
C ASP A 162 9.88 13.40 -1.90
N TYR A 163 10.80 12.53 -1.47
CA TYR A 163 12.20 12.54 -1.91
C TYR A 163 12.35 12.32 -3.42
N ALA A 164 11.52 11.46 -4.00
CA ALA A 164 11.55 11.22 -5.44
C ALA A 164 11.07 12.44 -6.24
N MET A 165 10.03 13.13 -5.77
CA MET A 165 9.47 14.31 -6.45
C MET A 165 10.30 15.57 -6.22
N ALA A 166 11.06 15.66 -5.11
CA ALA A 166 11.90 16.83 -4.79
C ALA A 166 12.88 17.19 -5.90
N ASP A 167 13.52 16.18 -6.53
CA ASP A 167 14.42 16.43 -7.66
C ASP A 167 13.68 17.00 -8.88
N GLY A 168 12.45 16.54 -9.14
CA GLY A 168 11.58 17.10 -10.18
C GLY A 168 11.23 18.56 -9.93
N VAL A 169 10.92 18.93 -8.69
CA VAL A 169 10.68 20.32 -8.27
C VAL A 169 11.92 21.16 -8.48
N LYS A 170 13.09 20.66 -8.04
CA LYS A 170 14.38 21.34 -8.19
C LYS A 170 14.73 21.64 -9.65
N LYS A 171 14.60 20.61 -10.52
CA LYS A 171 14.87 20.76 -11.97
C LYS A 171 13.91 21.76 -12.60
N THR A 172 12.63 21.73 -12.22
CA THR A 172 11.63 22.66 -12.72
C THR A 172 11.94 24.08 -12.30
N PHE A 173 12.27 24.29 -11.00
CA PHE A 173 12.65 25.60 -10.49
C PHE A 173 13.88 26.15 -11.21
N ARG A 174 14.92 25.34 -11.40
CA ARG A 174 16.12 25.73 -12.16
C ARG A 174 15.79 26.20 -13.57
N GLN A 175 14.94 25.45 -14.28
CA GLN A 175 14.53 25.82 -15.64
C GLN A 175 13.77 27.13 -15.67
N GLU A 176 12.79 27.31 -14.80
CA GLU A 176 12.00 28.54 -14.74
C GLU A 176 12.83 29.74 -14.26
N PHE A 177 13.75 29.52 -13.34
CA PHE A 177 14.68 30.58 -12.89
C PHE A 177 15.54 31.08 -14.04
N TRP A 178 16.27 30.20 -14.71
CA TRP A 178 17.17 30.60 -15.80
C TRP A 178 16.40 31.20 -16.99
N LYS A 179 15.24 30.67 -17.30
CA LYS A 179 14.38 31.25 -18.34
C LYS A 179 14.01 32.70 -18.06
N VAL A 180 13.57 32.99 -16.83
CA VAL A 180 13.19 34.36 -16.44
C VAL A 180 14.40 35.26 -16.30
N PHE A 181 15.48 34.74 -15.70
CA PHE A 181 16.76 35.45 -15.54
C PHE A 181 17.36 35.87 -16.89
N SER A 182 17.39 34.94 -17.85
CA SER A 182 17.87 35.16 -19.21
C SER A 182 17.06 36.24 -19.95
N ILE A 183 15.73 36.19 -19.88
CA ILE A 183 14.86 37.20 -20.48
C ILE A 183 15.15 38.61 -19.89
N PHE A 184 15.34 38.68 -18.57
CA PHE A 184 15.66 39.94 -17.91
C PHE A 184 17.00 40.48 -18.37
N LEU A 185 18.04 39.64 -18.44
CA LEU A 185 19.34 40.03 -18.95
C LEU A 185 19.29 40.51 -20.40
N GLN A 186 18.56 39.82 -21.27
CA GLN A 186 18.39 40.25 -22.68
C GLN A 186 17.80 41.63 -22.81
N ILE A 187 16.81 41.96 -21.97
CA ILE A 187 16.17 43.28 -21.98
C ILE A 187 17.12 44.38 -21.49
N GLU A 188 17.88 44.10 -20.44
CA GLU A 188 18.70 45.14 -19.78
C GLU A 188 20.11 45.30 -20.38
N THR A 189 20.65 44.26 -21.05
CA THR A 189 22.07 44.25 -21.47
C THR A 189 22.31 44.06 -22.95
N GLN A 190 21.30 43.74 -23.76
CA GLN A 190 21.42 43.36 -25.19
C GLN A 190 22.26 42.10 -25.45
N LEU A 191 22.53 41.27 -24.44
CA LEU A 191 23.21 39.99 -24.60
C LEU A 191 22.39 39.01 -25.44
N GLY A 192 23.03 38.29 -26.31
CA GLY A 192 22.40 37.22 -27.12
C GLY A 192 22.26 35.92 -26.33
N ASN A 193 21.46 34.96 -26.85
CA ASN A 193 21.23 33.67 -26.20
C ASN A 193 22.54 32.92 -25.90
N VAL A 194 23.48 32.90 -26.81
CA VAL A 194 24.75 32.17 -26.63
C VAL A 194 25.61 32.74 -25.48
N GLU A 195 25.60 34.07 -25.34
CA GLU A 195 26.32 34.74 -24.25
C GLU A 195 25.68 34.47 -22.90
N ILE A 196 24.35 34.37 -22.85
CA ILE A 196 23.61 34.02 -21.66
C ILE A 196 23.80 32.57 -21.27
N ASP A 197 23.81 31.65 -22.23
CA ASP A 197 24.11 30.22 -21.98
C ASP A 197 25.53 30.06 -21.39
N VAL A 198 26.51 30.77 -21.93
CA VAL A 198 27.88 30.83 -21.37
C VAL A 198 27.90 31.41 -19.98
N PHE A 199 27.12 32.47 -19.74
CA PHE A 199 26.97 33.06 -18.40
C PHE A 199 26.38 32.07 -17.41
N GLN A 200 25.29 31.37 -17.78
CA GLN A 200 24.69 30.32 -16.97
C GLN A 200 25.69 29.22 -16.61
N ASP A 201 26.39 28.68 -17.60
CA ASP A 201 27.38 27.63 -17.40
C ASP A 201 28.52 28.07 -16.47
N GLN A 202 29.01 29.29 -16.62
CA GLN A 202 30.01 29.87 -15.72
C GLN A 202 29.53 29.99 -14.28
N VAL A 203 28.31 30.49 -14.08
CA VAL A 203 27.71 30.64 -12.76
C VAL A 203 27.54 29.25 -12.12
N GLU A 204 26.91 28.32 -12.81
CA GLU A 204 26.66 26.99 -12.25
C GLU A 204 27.95 26.21 -11.99
N HIS A 205 28.97 26.38 -12.81
CA HIS A 205 30.29 25.77 -12.59
C HIS A 205 30.97 26.30 -11.32
N ARG A 206 30.80 27.61 -11.01
CA ARG A 206 31.48 28.28 -9.88
C ARG A 206 30.73 28.12 -8.55
N ILE A 207 29.42 28.21 -8.55
CA ILE A 207 28.62 28.23 -7.31
C ILE A 207 27.59 27.08 -7.19
N GLY A 208 27.50 26.21 -8.19
CA GLY A 208 26.62 25.07 -8.23
C GLY A 208 25.23 25.38 -8.85
N VAL A 209 24.39 24.38 -8.88
CA VAL A 209 23.03 24.44 -9.45
C VAL A 209 22.09 25.12 -8.45
N ILE A 210 21.28 26.05 -8.93
CA ILE A 210 20.27 26.71 -8.10
C ILE A 210 19.15 25.74 -7.68
N GLY A 211 18.65 25.89 -6.44
CA GLY A 211 17.52 25.17 -5.88
C GLY A 211 16.81 26.01 -4.83
N LEU A 212 15.63 25.56 -4.38
CA LEU A 212 14.81 26.30 -3.43
C LEU A 212 15.45 26.40 -2.04
N GLN A 213 16.17 25.36 -1.63
CA GLN A 213 16.67 25.21 -0.26
C GLN A 213 17.69 26.27 0.15
N PHE A 214 18.42 26.88 -0.78
CA PHE A 214 19.54 27.78 -0.51
C PHE A 214 19.49 29.06 -1.34
N LEU A 215 18.29 29.61 -1.58
CA LEU A 215 18.14 30.80 -2.44
C LEU A 215 18.95 31.98 -1.96
N GLU A 216 18.85 32.35 -0.68
CA GLU A 216 19.59 33.50 -0.15
C GLU A 216 21.11 33.31 -0.31
N SER A 217 21.65 32.17 0.13
CA SER A 217 23.08 31.88 0.02
C SER A 217 23.55 31.74 -1.42
N TYR A 218 22.69 31.35 -2.34
CA TYR A 218 22.99 31.33 -3.77
C TYR A 218 23.11 32.75 -4.32
N GLY A 219 22.20 33.63 -3.97
CA GLY A 219 22.28 35.06 -4.34
C GLY A 219 23.53 35.74 -3.82
N GLU A 220 23.90 35.51 -2.55
CA GLU A 220 25.13 36.01 -1.96
C GLU A 220 26.37 35.56 -2.74
N LYS A 221 26.48 34.26 -3.07
CA LYS A 221 27.56 33.72 -3.85
C LYS A 221 27.59 34.29 -5.28
N LEU A 222 26.43 34.44 -5.91
CA LEU A 222 26.30 35.03 -7.25
C LEU A 222 26.80 36.47 -7.28
N TYR A 223 26.48 37.28 -6.24
CA TYR A 223 26.90 38.67 -6.14
C TYR A 223 28.40 38.84 -5.87
N GLN A 224 29.08 37.82 -5.38
CA GLN A 224 30.52 37.80 -5.16
C GLN A 224 31.34 37.34 -6.39
N LEU A 225 30.67 36.88 -7.45
CA LEU A 225 31.36 36.45 -8.64
C LEU A 225 31.93 37.63 -9.42
N GLU A 226 33.23 37.59 -9.66
CA GLU A 226 33.95 38.61 -10.46
C GLU A 226 33.96 38.21 -11.94
N ASN A 227 34.11 39.19 -12.83
CA ASN A 227 34.34 39.02 -14.26
C ASN A 227 33.21 38.31 -15.02
N LEU A 228 31.96 38.56 -14.65
CA LEU A 228 30.79 38.02 -15.35
C LEU A 228 30.38 38.83 -16.58
N GLY A 229 31.01 39.99 -16.82
CA GLY A 229 30.71 40.88 -17.97
C GLY A 229 29.37 41.59 -17.89
N VAL A 230 28.67 41.53 -16.76
CA VAL A 230 27.36 42.19 -16.52
C VAL A 230 27.43 43.01 -15.24
N ASP A 231 26.77 44.17 -15.25
CA ASP A 231 26.66 45.04 -14.08
C ASP A 231 25.99 44.30 -12.90
N LEU A 232 26.61 44.43 -11.71
CA LEU A 232 26.14 43.75 -10.48
C LEU A 232 24.71 44.15 -10.10
N GLU A 233 24.31 45.40 -10.30
CA GLU A 233 22.96 45.87 -9.97
C GLU A 233 21.91 45.24 -10.93
N ILE A 234 22.28 45.03 -12.18
CA ILE A 234 21.43 44.28 -13.15
C ILE A 234 21.30 42.82 -12.69
N ILE A 235 22.41 42.16 -12.31
CA ILE A 235 22.40 40.79 -11.81
C ILE A 235 21.50 40.69 -10.56
N LYS A 236 21.58 41.60 -9.60
CA LYS A 236 20.75 41.59 -8.40
C LYS A 236 19.26 41.73 -8.73
N LYS A 237 18.91 42.65 -9.62
CA LYS A 237 17.52 42.85 -10.06
C LYS A 237 16.99 41.64 -10.78
N ALA A 238 17.79 41.10 -11.73
CA ALA A 238 17.46 39.87 -12.47
C ALA A 238 17.21 38.67 -11.55
N TYR A 239 18.12 38.48 -10.56
CA TYR A 239 18.03 37.42 -9.57
C TYR A 239 16.75 37.49 -8.75
N ASN A 240 16.49 38.63 -8.13
CA ASN A 240 15.29 38.81 -7.28
C ASN A 240 14.00 38.67 -8.06
N PHE A 241 13.96 39.16 -9.30
CA PHE A 241 12.80 39.02 -10.18
C PHE A 241 12.61 37.54 -10.60
N ALA A 242 13.70 36.87 -11.01
CA ALA A 242 13.67 35.48 -11.44
C ALA A 242 13.25 34.53 -10.29
N CYS A 243 13.82 34.71 -9.08
CA CYS A 243 13.43 33.92 -7.90
C CYS A 243 11.92 34.01 -7.64
N LYS A 244 11.37 35.22 -7.59
CA LYS A 244 9.94 35.46 -7.31
C LYS A 244 9.04 34.81 -8.37
N LYS A 245 9.38 34.99 -9.65
CA LYS A 245 8.59 34.45 -10.77
C LYS A 245 8.72 32.95 -10.88
N ALA A 246 9.95 32.43 -10.79
CA ALA A 246 10.21 30.98 -10.87
C ALA A 246 9.53 30.22 -9.73
N LEU A 247 9.57 30.75 -8.48
CA LEU A 247 8.91 30.14 -7.34
C LEU A 247 7.41 29.95 -7.59
N GLY A 248 6.69 31.02 -7.95
CA GLY A 248 5.24 30.96 -8.18
C GLY A 248 4.88 30.06 -9.38
N THR A 249 5.73 30.04 -10.43
CA THR A 249 5.51 29.15 -11.57
C THR A 249 5.75 27.69 -11.20
N THR A 250 6.83 27.40 -10.47
CA THR A 250 7.16 26.05 -10.01
C THR A 250 6.09 25.49 -9.08
N GLU A 251 5.59 26.28 -8.14
CA GLU A 251 4.51 25.86 -7.24
C GLU A 251 3.24 25.49 -8.02
N ARG A 252 2.82 26.31 -8.96
CA ARG A 252 1.66 26.02 -9.81
C ARG A 252 1.86 24.75 -10.64
N ARG A 253 3.04 24.58 -11.26
CA ARG A 253 3.39 23.39 -12.05
C ARG A 253 3.42 22.14 -11.17
N THR A 254 3.92 22.26 -9.94
CA THR A 254 3.93 21.16 -8.96
C THR A 254 2.51 20.76 -8.58
N TYR A 255 1.62 21.72 -8.32
CA TYR A 255 0.21 21.44 -8.04
C TYR A 255 -0.45 20.69 -9.21
N GLN A 256 -0.29 21.18 -10.44
CA GLN A 256 -0.86 20.54 -11.64
C GLN A 256 -0.30 19.12 -11.87
N ALA A 257 0.99 18.91 -11.58
CA ALA A 257 1.61 17.58 -11.69
C ALA A 257 1.04 16.61 -10.64
N MET A 258 0.81 17.05 -9.40
CA MET A 258 0.22 16.23 -8.34
C MET A 258 -1.26 15.94 -8.60
N GLU A 259 -2.01 16.90 -9.09
CA GLU A 259 -3.40 16.72 -9.53
C GLU A 259 -3.48 15.69 -10.67
N ALA A 260 -2.66 15.83 -11.70
CA ALA A 260 -2.59 14.88 -12.81
C ALA A 260 -2.17 13.47 -12.34
N PHE A 261 -1.27 13.35 -11.37
CA PHE A 261 -0.87 12.08 -10.75
C PHE A 261 -2.06 11.37 -10.08
N ILE A 262 -2.82 12.09 -9.27
CA ILE A 262 -4.00 11.55 -8.60
C ILE A 262 -5.07 11.16 -9.63
N HIS A 263 -5.38 12.03 -10.59
CA HIS A 263 -6.37 11.74 -11.63
C HIS A 263 -5.97 10.52 -12.47
N ASN A 264 -4.70 10.41 -12.87
CA ASN A 264 -4.21 9.29 -13.65
C ASN A 264 -4.40 7.95 -12.93
N LEU A 265 -4.00 7.86 -11.65
CA LEU A 265 -4.12 6.63 -10.86
C LEU A 265 -5.56 6.23 -10.52
N ASN A 266 -6.54 7.12 -10.70
CA ASN A 266 -7.95 6.82 -10.51
C ASN A 266 -8.73 6.60 -11.81
N THR A 267 -8.14 6.87 -12.99
CA THR A 267 -8.83 6.82 -14.27
C THR A 267 -8.16 5.94 -15.32
N MET A 268 -6.84 5.76 -15.25
CA MET A 268 -6.10 4.95 -16.21
C MET A 268 -6.07 3.48 -15.80
N ASN A 269 -6.60 2.62 -16.65
CA ASN A 269 -6.57 1.19 -16.45
C ASN A 269 -5.16 0.64 -16.67
N SER A 270 -4.68 -0.20 -15.75
CA SER A 270 -3.37 -0.86 -15.85
C SER A 270 -3.46 -2.30 -16.31
N ARG A 271 -4.60 -2.98 -16.08
CA ARG A 271 -4.87 -4.36 -16.49
C ARG A 271 -6.24 -4.51 -17.11
N ALA A 272 -6.51 -5.70 -17.67
CA ALA A 272 -7.83 -6.07 -18.17
C ALA A 272 -8.92 -5.93 -17.07
N GLY A 273 -10.18 -5.74 -17.49
CA GLY A 273 -11.31 -5.60 -16.57
C GLY A 273 -11.44 -4.20 -15.94
N ALA A 274 -10.94 -3.17 -16.64
CA ALA A 274 -10.98 -1.76 -16.20
C ALA A 274 -10.27 -1.50 -14.85
N GLN A 275 -9.34 -2.38 -14.44
CA GLN A 275 -8.63 -2.24 -13.17
C GLN A 275 -7.67 -1.04 -13.18
N VAL A 276 -7.88 -0.08 -12.29
CA VAL A 276 -6.90 0.97 -12.00
C VAL A 276 -5.77 0.42 -11.12
N PRO A 277 -4.56 1.06 -11.09
CA PRO A 277 -3.45 0.55 -10.31
C PRO A 277 -3.75 0.55 -8.81
N PHE A 278 -3.70 -0.63 -8.17
CA PHE A 278 -3.72 -0.73 -6.71
C PHE A 278 -2.40 -0.20 -6.18
N SER A 279 -2.38 1.06 -5.84
CA SER A 279 -1.16 1.82 -5.58
C SER A 279 -1.18 2.49 -4.21
N SER A 280 0.01 2.67 -3.64
CA SER A 280 0.21 3.42 -2.40
C SER A 280 1.47 4.28 -2.47
N ILE A 281 1.47 5.39 -1.75
CA ILE A 281 2.63 6.27 -1.62
C ILE A 281 2.85 6.62 -0.16
N ASN A 282 4.12 6.65 0.25
CA ASN A 282 4.54 7.05 1.59
C ASN A 282 5.37 8.32 1.49
N TYR A 283 5.08 9.32 2.31
CA TYR A 283 5.72 10.63 2.26
C TYR A 283 5.56 11.39 3.59
N GLY A 284 6.21 12.53 3.75
CA GLY A 284 6.06 13.42 4.91
C GLY A 284 7.35 13.76 5.63
N THR A 285 8.46 13.07 5.33
CA THR A 285 9.72 13.20 6.07
C THR A 285 10.80 14.02 5.35
N ASP A 286 10.65 14.32 4.08
CA ASP A 286 11.59 15.21 3.38
C ASP A 286 11.42 16.66 3.86
N THR A 287 12.48 17.21 4.45
CA THR A 287 12.52 18.57 4.98
C THR A 287 13.15 19.58 4.03
N SER A 288 13.57 19.17 2.83
CA SER A 288 14.00 20.09 1.78
C SER A 288 12.84 20.98 1.33
N GLU A 289 13.11 22.20 0.87
CA GLU A 289 12.02 23.08 0.38
C GLU A 289 11.32 22.49 -0.84
N GLU A 290 12.06 21.76 -1.66
CA GLU A 290 11.56 21.00 -2.81
C GLU A 290 10.61 19.86 -2.39
N GLY A 291 11.02 19.04 -1.42
CA GLY A 291 10.19 17.98 -0.88
C GLY A 291 8.95 18.51 -0.17
N ARG A 292 9.10 19.57 0.61
CA ARG A 292 7.97 20.28 1.26
C ARG A 292 6.96 20.80 0.24
N MET A 293 7.44 21.38 -0.89
CA MET A 293 6.58 21.82 -1.98
C MET A 293 5.81 20.65 -2.61
N ALA A 294 6.47 19.52 -2.84
CA ALA A 294 5.84 18.30 -3.36
C ALA A 294 4.75 17.78 -2.41
N ILE A 295 5.06 17.65 -1.10
CA ILE A 295 4.12 17.19 -0.07
C ILE A 295 2.89 18.12 0.00
N ARG A 296 3.12 19.43 0.09
CA ARG A 296 2.05 20.43 0.19
C ARG A 296 1.10 20.34 -1.00
N ASN A 297 1.63 20.31 -2.22
CA ASN A 297 0.82 20.32 -3.41
C ASN A 297 0.11 18.97 -3.64
N LEU A 298 0.69 17.83 -3.23
CA LEU A 298 0.02 16.53 -3.20
C LEU A 298 -1.21 16.58 -2.26
N LEU A 299 -1.03 17.08 -1.04
CA LEU A 299 -2.11 17.20 -0.06
C LEU A 299 -3.21 18.15 -0.55
N LEU A 300 -2.85 19.30 -1.14
CA LEU A 300 -3.82 20.25 -1.69
C LEU A 300 -4.60 19.65 -2.87
N ALA A 301 -3.96 18.90 -3.77
CA ALA A 301 -4.62 18.22 -4.87
C ALA A 301 -5.55 17.11 -4.37
N THR A 302 -5.12 16.33 -3.36
CA THR A 302 -5.97 15.34 -2.70
C THR A 302 -7.18 15.98 -2.05
N LYS A 303 -6.98 17.09 -1.35
CA LYS A 303 -8.05 17.85 -0.69
C LYS A 303 -9.07 18.38 -1.70
N ALA A 304 -8.64 18.82 -2.88
CA ALA A 304 -9.52 19.25 -3.97
C ALA A 304 -10.41 18.11 -4.48
N GLY A 305 -9.90 16.88 -4.51
CA GLY A 305 -10.60 15.71 -5.03
C GLY A 305 -10.53 15.58 -6.55
N LEU A 306 -11.32 14.65 -7.11
CA LEU A 306 -11.43 14.46 -8.55
C LEU A 306 -12.37 15.51 -9.17
N GLY A 307 -12.58 15.45 -10.48
CA GLY A 307 -13.26 16.48 -11.28
C GLY A 307 -14.62 16.99 -10.79
N ASN A 308 -15.39 16.15 -10.10
CA ASN A 308 -16.65 16.55 -9.45
C ASN A 308 -16.52 16.64 -7.92
N GLY A 309 -15.29 16.69 -7.39
CA GLY A 309 -15.02 16.69 -5.96
C GLY A 309 -15.10 15.31 -5.27
N GLU A 310 -15.05 14.22 -6.05
CA GLU A 310 -14.99 12.87 -5.49
C GLU A 310 -13.70 12.66 -4.71
N THR A 311 -13.78 11.84 -3.66
CA THR A 311 -12.59 11.39 -2.94
C THR A 311 -11.77 10.44 -3.82
N PRO A 312 -10.48 10.72 -4.09
CA PRO A 312 -9.62 9.80 -4.82
C PRO A 312 -9.36 8.55 -3.98
N ILE A 313 -9.51 7.37 -4.58
CA ILE A 313 -9.25 6.09 -3.90
C ILE A 313 -7.76 5.75 -3.95
N PHE A 314 -7.12 6.02 -5.08
CA PHE A 314 -5.71 5.76 -5.32
C PHE A 314 -4.92 7.05 -5.61
N PRO A 315 -3.64 7.03 -5.25
CA PRO A 315 -2.95 6.03 -4.44
C PRO A 315 -3.43 6.09 -2.98
N VAL A 316 -3.42 4.96 -2.27
CA VAL A 316 -3.53 4.97 -0.80
C VAL A 316 -2.38 5.81 -0.26
N GLN A 317 -2.70 6.88 0.43
CA GLN A 317 -1.72 7.85 0.91
C GLN A 317 -1.37 7.60 2.37
N ILE A 318 -0.06 7.58 2.65
CA ILE A 318 0.47 7.26 3.96
C ILE A 318 1.43 8.38 4.38
N PHE A 319 0.99 9.17 5.34
CA PHE A 319 1.80 10.26 5.90
C PHE A 319 2.69 9.71 7.02
N LYS A 320 4.00 9.81 6.85
CA LYS A 320 5.00 9.38 7.84
C LYS A 320 5.13 10.42 8.93
N VAL A 321 4.82 10.04 10.17
CA VAL A 321 4.93 10.90 11.36
C VAL A 321 6.20 10.57 12.12
N LYS A 322 7.02 11.60 12.39
CA LYS A 322 8.31 11.46 13.09
C LYS A 322 8.61 12.69 13.95
N GLU A 323 9.04 12.44 15.20
CA GLU A 323 9.56 13.51 16.07
C GLU A 323 10.82 14.15 15.49
N GLY A 324 10.94 15.45 15.66
CA GLY A 324 12.03 16.26 15.11
C GLY A 324 11.89 16.56 13.60
N ILE A 325 10.83 16.07 12.94
CA ILE A 325 10.57 16.35 11.53
C ILE A 325 9.22 17.03 11.33
N ASN A 326 8.12 16.45 11.88
CA ASN A 326 6.77 16.95 11.60
C ASN A 326 5.77 16.81 12.76
N PHE A 327 6.16 16.23 13.90
CA PHE A 327 5.22 15.94 14.98
C PHE A 327 5.01 17.07 15.98
N ASN A 328 6.07 17.83 16.29
CA ASN A 328 6.02 18.90 17.27
C ASN A 328 5.85 20.27 16.57
N PRO A 329 5.25 21.28 17.23
CA PRO A 329 5.05 22.60 16.63
C PRO A 329 6.32 23.30 16.13
N ILE A 330 7.48 22.96 16.69
CA ILE A 330 8.78 23.49 16.28
C ILE A 330 9.42 22.74 15.12
N ASP A 331 8.87 21.60 14.74
CA ASP A 331 9.41 20.75 13.68
C ASP A 331 9.18 21.39 12.30
N LYS A 332 10.13 21.25 11.39
CA LYS A 332 10.13 21.96 10.11
C LYS A 332 8.91 21.64 9.24
N ASN A 333 8.41 20.41 9.28
CA ASN A 333 7.24 19.95 8.51
C ASN A 333 5.95 19.88 9.34
N TYR A 334 5.87 20.56 10.49
CA TYR A 334 4.67 20.54 11.31
C TYR A 334 3.44 21.13 10.60
N ASP A 335 3.63 22.18 9.81
CA ASP A 335 2.58 22.76 8.96
C ASP A 335 2.00 21.75 7.96
N LEU A 336 2.86 20.88 7.41
CA LEU A 336 2.45 19.81 6.50
C LEU A 336 1.71 18.69 7.24
N PHE A 337 2.08 18.38 8.48
CA PHE A 337 1.32 17.47 9.32
C PHE A 337 -0.08 18.00 9.63
N LYS A 338 -0.23 19.28 9.93
CA LYS A 338 -1.53 19.93 10.09
C LYS A 338 -2.37 19.84 8.81
N LEU A 339 -1.78 20.11 7.66
CA LEU A 339 -2.45 20.00 6.36
C LEU A 339 -2.84 18.52 6.05
N ALA A 340 -1.99 17.55 6.44
CA ALA A 340 -2.30 16.12 6.27
C ALA A 340 -3.52 15.70 7.11
N MET A 341 -3.61 16.17 8.35
CA MET A 341 -4.79 15.92 9.21
C MET A 341 -6.05 16.57 8.63
N GLU A 342 -5.95 17.82 8.18
CA GLU A 342 -7.06 18.52 7.53
C GLU A 342 -7.54 17.79 6.27
N THR A 343 -6.61 17.31 5.44
CA THR A 343 -6.91 16.55 4.24
C THR A 343 -7.57 15.21 4.58
N SER A 344 -7.05 14.49 5.57
CA SER A 344 -7.59 13.21 6.02
C SER A 344 -9.00 13.36 6.60
N ALA A 345 -9.24 14.41 7.38
CA ALA A 345 -10.56 14.71 7.93
C ALA A 345 -11.62 15.02 6.85
N LEU A 346 -11.20 15.41 5.64
CA LEU A 346 -12.11 15.68 4.52
C LEU A 346 -12.21 14.51 3.53
N ARG A 347 -11.13 13.71 3.39
CA ARG A 347 -10.98 12.74 2.28
C ARG A 347 -10.68 11.30 2.72
N LEU A 348 -10.63 11.00 4.02
CA LEU A 348 -10.21 9.72 4.60
C LEU A 348 -8.72 9.38 4.39
N PHE A 349 -8.01 10.14 3.57
CA PHE A 349 -6.57 10.03 3.32
C PHE A 349 -5.87 11.38 3.54
N PRO A 350 -4.59 11.36 3.96
CA PRO A 350 -3.71 10.22 4.22
C PRO A 350 -3.99 9.50 5.53
N ASN A 351 -3.61 8.21 5.60
CA ASN A 351 -3.42 7.48 6.85
C ASN A 351 -2.07 7.85 7.48
N PHE A 352 -1.84 7.50 8.75
CA PHE A 352 -0.67 7.92 9.51
C PHE A 352 0.21 6.75 9.93
N SER A 353 1.49 6.80 9.52
CA SER A 353 2.51 5.82 9.88
C SER A 353 3.49 6.43 10.89
N PHE A 354 3.71 5.75 12.02
CA PHE A 354 4.55 6.24 13.11
C PHE A 354 5.95 5.61 13.04
N ILE A 355 6.91 6.39 12.53
CA ILE A 355 8.31 5.94 12.36
C ILE A 355 8.96 5.65 13.72
N ASP A 356 8.59 6.40 14.76
CA ASP A 356 9.15 6.29 16.10
C ASP A 356 8.57 5.15 16.95
N ALA A 357 7.61 4.37 16.44
CA ALA A 357 7.14 3.19 17.15
C ALA A 357 8.33 2.26 17.48
N PRO A 358 8.46 1.74 18.71
CA PRO A 358 9.67 1.03 19.17
C PRO A 358 10.13 -0.08 18.22
N PHE A 359 9.18 -0.87 17.71
CA PHE A 359 9.43 -1.98 16.79
C PHE A 359 9.77 -1.54 15.34
N ASN A 360 9.52 -0.26 14.96
CA ASN A 360 9.98 0.34 13.72
C ASN A 360 11.39 0.94 13.89
N LYS A 361 11.60 1.59 15.03
CA LYS A 361 12.84 2.32 15.33
C LYS A 361 14.09 1.44 15.33
N VAL A 362 13.96 0.15 15.64
CA VAL A 362 15.07 -0.84 15.62
C VAL A 362 15.76 -0.90 14.26
N PHE A 363 15.05 -0.66 13.16
CA PHE A 363 15.59 -0.77 11.81
C PHE A 363 15.94 0.58 11.20
N TYR A 364 15.50 1.68 11.82
CA TYR A 364 15.72 3.03 11.33
C TYR A 364 17.17 3.50 11.55
N LYS A 365 17.77 4.02 10.49
CA LYS A 365 19.07 4.71 10.54
C LYS A 365 18.85 6.20 10.30
N GLN A 366 19.33 7.03 11.22
CA GLN A 366 19.14 8.47 11.14
C GLN A 366 19.76 9.05 9.86
N GLY A 367 18.97 9.84 9.12
CA GLY A 367 19.38 10.45 7.85
C GLY A 367 19.31 9.53 6.65
N ASP A 368 18.90 8.25 6.82
CA ASP A 368 18.70 7.31 5.71
C ASP A 368 17.20 6.99 5.55
N TYR A 369 16.54 7.74 4.66
CA TYR A 369 15.12 7.58 4.35
C TYR A 369 14.77 6.18 3.81
N LYS A 370 15.74 5.43 3.27
CA LYS A 370 15.53 4.06 2.76
C LYS A 370 15.32 3.04 3.87
N THR A 371 15.54 3.43 5.13
CA THR A 371 15.31 2.61 6.32
C THR A 371 14.04 3.00 7.08
N GLU A 372 13.33 4.03 6.64
CA GLU A 372 12.06 4.43 7.21
C GLU A 372 10.97 3.43 6.85
N VAL A 373 10.19 2.97 7.84
CA VAL A 373 9.07 2.06 7.56
C VAL A 373 8.14 2.66 6.52
N ALA A 374 7.69 1.83 5.58
CA ALA A 374 6.69 2.18 4.59
C ALA A 374 5.70 1.02 4.43
N TYR A 375 4.46 1.35 4.13
CA TYR A 375 3.40 0.38 3.95
C TYR A 375 3.02 0.27 2.48
N MET A 376 2.61 -0.95 2.09
CA MET A 376 2.17 -1.29 0.74
C MET A 376 0.68 -1.65 0.78
N GLY A 377 -0.07 -1.15 -0.19
CA GLY A 377 -1.52 -1.35 -0.23
C GLY A 377 -2.18 -0.88 1.06
N CYS A 378 -2.98 -1.76 1.68
CA CYS A 378 -3.73 -1.41 2.89
C CYS A 378 -2.86 -1.36 4.14
N ARG A 379 -1.98 -2.37 4.39
CA ARG A 379 -1.26 -2.50 5.66
C ARG A 379 0.03 -3.32 5.61
N THR A 380 0.38 -3.93 4.49
CA THR A 380 1.57 -4.78 4.36
C THR A 380 2.85 -3.95 4.52
N ARG A 381 3.81 -4.47 5.27
CA ARG A 381 5.13 -3.84 5.40
C ARG A 381 6.24 -4.87 5.24
N VAL A 382 7.38 -4.41 4.78
CA VAL A 382 8.61 -5.18 4.72
C VAL A 382 9.65 -4.44 5.56
N LEU A 383 10.05 -5.05 6.67
CA LEU A 383 11.01 -4.45 7.59
C LEU A 383 11.88 -5.55 8.21
N GLY A 384 13.17 -5.27 8.37
CA GLY A 384 14.15 -6.28 8.69
C GLY A 384 14.48 -7.17 7.48
N ASN A 385 15.65 -7.78 7.46
CA ASN A 385 16.06 -8.70 6.40
C ASN A 385 16.92 -9.82 7.01
N VAL A 386 16.32 -10.97 7.26
CA VAL A 386 16.99 -12.13 7.85
C VAL A 386 18.01 -12.75 6.89
N TYR A 387 17.74 -12.63 5.58
CA TYR A 387 18.65 -13.10 4.55
C TYR A 387 19.91 -12.22 4.43
N ASP A 388 19.75 -10.90 4.56
CA ASP A 388 20.85 -9.92 4.49
C ASP A 388 20.73 -8.91 5.65
N PRO A 389 21.15 -9.29 6.87
CA PRO A 389 20.95 -8.49 8.07
C PRO A 389 21.71 -7.16 8.07
N ASP A 390 22.80 -7.07 7.30
CA ASP A 390 23.66 -5.89 7.25
C ASP A 390 23.06 -4.77 6.39
N ARG A 391 22.12 -5.11 5.50
CA ARG A 391 21.47 -4.17 4.59
C ARG A 391 19.98 -3.99 4.95
N GLN A 392 19.72 -3.00 5.78
CA GLN A 392 18.38 -2.64 6.19
C GLN A 392 17.78 -1.60 5.23
N THR A 393 17.23 -2.04 4.12
CA THR A 393 16.49 -1.21 3.18
C THR A 393 15.08 -1.76 2.96
N ILE A 394 14.12 -0.85 2.79
CA ILE A 394 12.76 -1.20 2.37
C ILE A 394 12.59 -1.14 0.84
N CYS A 395 13.44 -0.36 0.16
CA CYS A 395 13.36 -0.13 -1.28
C CYS A 395 13.70 -1.40 -2.07
N GLY A 396 12.95 -1.67 -3.12
CA GLY A 396 13.16 -2.83 -3.99
C GLY A 396 12.81 -4.17 -3.34
N ARG A 397 12.04 -4.17 -2.27
CA ARG A 397 11.59 -5.37 -1.55
C ARG A 397 10.07 -5.41 -1.48
N GLY A 398 9.53 -6.58 -1.21
CA GLY A 398 8.08 -6.74 -1.13
C GLY A 398 7.63 -8.04 -0.50
N ASN A 399 6.34 -8.29 -0.53
CA ASN A 399 5.75 -9.55 -0.12
C ASN A 399 5.66 -10.49 -1.32
N LEU A 400 6.12 -11.73 -1.15
CA LEU A 400 6.06 -12.76 -2.20
C LEU A 400 4.71 -13.46 -2.21
N SER A 401 4.20 -13.80 -1.02
CA SER A 401 2.92 -14.48 -0.85
C SER A 401 2.47 -14.45 0.60
N PHE A 402 1.16 -14.59 0.82
CA PHE A 402 0.63 -14.76 2.16
C PHE A 402 -0.55 -15.73 2.20
N THR A 403 -0.76 -16.33 3.40
CA THR A 403 -1.81 -17.30 3.68
C THR A 403 -2.39 -17.02 5.04
N SER A 404 -3.72 -16.96 5.13
CA SER A 404 -4.44 -16.64 6.36
C SER A 404 -5.06 -17.86 7.01
N ILE A 405 -4.96 -17.94 8.33
CA ILE A 405 -5.54 -19.01 9.15
C ILE A 405 -6.90 -18.56 9.67
N ASN A 406 -7.88 -19.45 9.59
CA ASN A 406 -9.21 -19.28 10.19
C ASN A 406 -9.16 -19.63 11.68
N LEU A 407 -8.85 -18.66 12.53
CA LEU A 407 -8.75 -18.88 13.98
C LEU A 407 -10.10 -19.29 14.62
N PRO A 408 -11.27 -18.68 14.26
CA PRO A 408 -12.56 -19.10 14.78
C PRO A 408 -12.86 -20.59 14.58
N ARG A 409 -12.53 -21.13 13.40
CA ARG A 409 -12.69 -22.57 13.11
C ARG A 409 -11.90 -23.45 14.07
N LEU A 410 -10.67 -23.07 14.38
CA LEU A 410 -9.84 -23.83 15.33
C LEU A 410 -10.43 -23.79 16.73
N ALA A 411 -10.98 -22.66 17.14
CA ALA A 411 -11.66 -22.50 18.43
C ALA A 411 -12.94 -23.36 18.49
N LEU A 412 -13.73 -23.39 17.40
CA LEU A 412 -14.92 -24.23 17.31
C LEU A 412 -14.57 -25.73 17.38
N LYS A 413 -13.49 -26.16 16.71
CA LYS A 413 -12.97 -27.53 16.80
C LYS A 413 -12.51 -27.85 18.23
N ALA A 414 -11.90 -26.89 18.91
CA ALA A 414 -11.34 -27.08 20.26
C ALA A 414 -12.41 -27.09 21.36
N LYS A 415 -13.65 -26.60 21.12
CA LYS A 415 -14.78 -26.65 22.07
C LYS A 415 -14.43 -26.13 23.46
N GLY A 416 -13.74 -24.97 23.55
CA GLY A 416 -13.32 -24.37 24.80
C GLY A 416 -12.03 -24.96 25.43
N ASN A 417 -11.45 -25.99 24.82
CA ASN A 417 -10.16 -26.53 25.26
C ASN A 417 -8.99 -25.74 24.68
N THR A 418 -8.39 -24.88 25.47
CA THR A 418 -7.31 -23.99 25.02
C THR A 418 -6.06 -24.76 24.60
N ASP A 419 -5.72 -25.89 25.28
CA ASP A 419 -4.54 -26.70 24.91
C ASP A 419 -4.73 -27.34 23.55
N LEU A 420 -5.92 -27.90 23.28
CA LEU A 420 -6.27 -28.44 21.96
C LEU A 420 -6.27 -27.34 20.89
N PHE A 421 -6.74 -26.14 21.23
CA PHE A 421 -6.67 -25.00 20.30
C PHE A 421 -5.23 -24.70 19.86
N PHE A 422 -4.28 -24.63 20.80
CA PHE A 422 -2.88 -24.39 20.45
C PHE A 422 -2.25 -25.52 19.64
N GLN A 423 -2.64 -26.77 19.88
CA GLN A 423 -2.22 -27.91 19.05
C GLN A 423 -2.72 -27.77 17.59
N LEU A 424 -4.01 -27.48 17.41
CA LEU A 424 -4.61 -27.24 16.09
C LEU A 424 -3.99 -26.02 15.41
N LEU A 425 -3.68 -24.96 16.16
CA LEU A 425 -3.01 -23.77 15.64
C LEU A 425 -1.59 -24.10 15.13
N ASP A 426 -0.83 -24.90 15.88
CA ASP A 426 0.50 -25.34 15.46
C ASP A 426 0.46 -26.16 14.18
N GLU A 427 -0.55 -27.06 14.02
CA GLU A 427 -0.76 -27.82 12.79
C GLU A 427 -1.02 -26.89 11.60
N MET A 428 -1.88 -25.90 11.74
CA MET A 428 -2.22 -24.96 10.66
C MET A 428 -1.06 -24.00 10.33
N ILE A 429 -0.32 -23.56 11.33
CA ILE A 429 0.92 -22.79 11.12
C ILE A 429 1.93 -23.61 10.31
N HIS A 430 2.13 -24.87 10.70
CA HIS A 430 3.03 -25.77 9.99
C HIS A 430 2.61 -25.99 8.53
N LEU A 431 1.33 -26.24 8.31
CA LEU A 431 0.76 -26.40 6.97
C LEU A 431 0.95 -25.14 6.12
N SER A 432 0.72 -23.97 6.72
CA SER A 432 0.92 -22.68 6.05
C SER A 432 2.38 -22.43 5.69
N PHE A 433 3.34 -22.80 6.55
CA PHE A 433 4.77 -22.72 6.21
C PHE A 433 5.12 -23.61 5.00
N ARG A 434 4.61 -24.83 4.98
CA ARG A 434 4.84 -25.76 3.85
C ARG A 434 4.24 -25.21 2.56
N GLN A 435 3.05 -24.63 2.63
CA GLN A 435 2.42 -24.00 1.48
C GLN A 435 3.22 -22.80 0.95
N LEU A 436 3.66 -21.90 1.84
CA LEU A 436 4.46 -20.73 1.47
C LEU A 436 5.80 -21.13 0.85
N LEU A 437 6.49 -22.12 1.41
CA LEU A 437 7.74 -22.65 0.85
C LEU A 437 7.51 -23.33 -0.51
N HIS A 438 6.41 -24.04 -0.69
CA HIS A 438 6.05 -24.65 -1.95
C HIS A 438 5.86 -23.59 -3.06
N ARG A 439 5.11 -22.52 -2.77
CA ARG A 439 4.93 -21.39 -3.70
C ARG A 439 6.28 -20.69 -3.99
N PHE A 440 7.07 -20.43 -2.96
CA PHE A 440 8.40 -19.81 -3.10
C PHE A 440 9.32 -20.61 -4.05
N GLN A 441 9.34 -21.93 -3.95
CA GLN A 441 10.14 -22.79 -4.84
C GLN A 441 9.71 -22.68 -6.30
N ILE A 442 8.40 -22.55 -6.56
CA ILE A 442 7.89 -22.36 -7.92
C ILE A 442 8.34 -20.98 -8.44
N GLN A 443 8.20 -19.94 -7.62
CA GLN A 443 8.62 -18.58 -7.97
C GLN A 443 10.13 -18.50 -8.24
N CYS A 444 10.96 -19.17 -7.44
CA CYS A 444 12.42 -19.22 -7.62
C CYS A 444 12.89 -19.76 -8.97
N ARG A 445 12.10 -20.57 -9.65
CA ARG A 445 12.42 -21.13 -10.98
C ARG A 445 12.05 -20.21 -12.13
N LYS A 446 11.39 -19.09 -11.85
CA LYS A 446 11.14 -18.05 -12.83
C LYS A 446 12.46 -17.38 -13.23
N LYS A 447 12.48 -16.85 -14.43
CA LYS A 447 13.64 -16.14 -15.00
C LYS A 447 13.36 -14.65 -15.07
N VAL A 448 14.39 -13.84 -15.14
CA VAL A 448 14.28 -12.39 -15.31
C VAL A 448 13.34 -12.03 -16.46
N LYS A 449 13.42 -12.74 -17.60
CA LYS A 449 12.52 -12.52 -18.75
C LYS A 449 11.03 -12.75 -18.49
N ASN A 450 10.65 -13.39 -17.36
CA ASN A 450 9.26 -13.52 -16.94
C ASN A 450 8.76 -12.26 -16.21
N TYR A 451 9.70 -11.39 -15.81
CA TYR A 451 9.48 -10.12 -15.11
C TYR A 451 10.33 -9.02 -15.75
N PRO A 452 10.07 -8.67 -17.04
CA PRO A 452 10.93 -7.76 -17.80
C PRO A 452 10.99 -6.35 -17.20
N PHE A 453 9.98 -5.93 -16.45
CA PHE A 453 9.97 -4.64 -15.76
C PHE A 453 10.47 -4.77 -14.30
N LEU A 454 9.85 -5.62 -13.48
CA LEU A 454 10.20 -5.77 -12.07
C LEU A 454 11.66 -6.17 -11.85
N MET A 455 12.11 -7.19 -12.58
CA MET A 455 13.48 -7.72 -12.49
C MET A 455 14.40 -7.10 -13.56
N GLY A 456 13.92 -7.00 -14.79
CA GLY A 456 14.73 -6.53 -15.92
C GLY A 456 15.10 -5.05 -15.86
N GLN A 457 14.33 -4.20 -15.14
CA GLN A 457 14.67 -2.80 -14.92
C GLN A 457 15.30 -2.54 -13.53
N GLY A 458 15.63 -3.59 -12.77
CA GLY A 458 16.29 -3.46 -11.47
C GLY A 458 15.41 -2.84 -10.38
N ILE A 459 14.08 -3.00 -10.46
CA ILE A 459 13.15 -2.53 -9.43
C ILE A 459 13.29 -3.39 -8.18
N TRP A 460 13.29 -4.72 -8.35
CA TRP A 460 13.58 -5.62 -7.25
C TRP A 460 15.07 -5.55 -6.90
N ILE A 461 15.36 -5.54 -5.61
CA ILE A 461 16.72 -5.41 -5.08
C ILE A 461 17.66 -6.47 -5.70
N ASP A 462 18.83 -6.04 -6.15
CA ASP A 462 19.90 -6.85 -6.76
C ASP A 462 19.54 -7.51 -8.11
N SER A 463 18.32 -7.35 -8.61
CA SER A 463 17.94 -7.94 -9.90
C SER A 463 18.71 -7.36 -11.09
N GLU A 464 19.27 -6.15 -10.95
CA GLU A 464 20.16 -5.55 -11.95
C GLU A 464 21.48 -6.32 -12.17
N ASN A 465 21.81 -7.25 -11.27
CA ASN A 465 22.99 -8.10 -11.40
C ASN A 465 22.71 -9.41 -12.15
N LEU A 466 21.45 -9.64 -12.54
CA LEU A 466 21.01 -10.86 -13.23
C LEU A 466 20.89 -10.61 -14.74
N SER A 467 21.11 -11.67 -15.51
CA SER A 467 20.85 -11.72 -16.95
C SER A 467 19.43 -12.21 -17.24
N GLU A 468 18.90 -11.93 -18.43
CA GLU A 468 17.52 -12.24 -18.83
C GLU A 468 17.11 -13.72 -18.59
N ASN A 469 18.05 -14.65 -18.77
CA ASN A 469 17.79 -16.10 -18.62
C ASN A 469 18.16 -16.66 -17.24
N ASP A 470 18.66 -15.84 -16.32
CA ASP A 470 18.96 -16.27 -14.96
C ASP A 470 17.69 -16.47 -14.14
N GLU A 471 17.73 -17.43 -13.22
CA GLU A 471 16.65 -17.64 -12.24
C GLU A 471 16.67 -16.53 -11.19
N VAL A 472 15.48 -16.12 -10.73
CA VAL A 472 15.32 -15.03 -9.73
C VAL A 472 15.47 -15.52 -8.27
N ALA A 473 15.88 -16.76 -8.08
CA ALA A 473 15.91 -17.44 -6.78
C ALA A 473 16.66 -16.66 -5.68
N GLU A 474 17.85 -16.14 -5.98
CA GLU A 474 18.67 -15.45 -4.97
C GLU A 474 18.07 -14.11 -4.55
N VAL A 475 17.57 -13.33 -5.50
CA VAL A 475 17.01 -12.01 -5.22
C VAL A 475 15.64 -12.09 -4.54
N LEU A 476 14.86 -13.15 -4.77
CA LEU A 476 13.59 -13.37 -4.09
C LEU A 476 13.73 -13.62 -2.59
N LYS A 477 14.90 -14.06 -2.11
CA LYS A 477 15.15 -14.26 -0.67
C LYS A 477 15.05 -12.96 0.15
N HIS A 478 15.13 -11.80 -0.48
CA HIS A 478 14.88 -10.50 0.16
C HIS A 478 13.40 -10.21 0.42
N GLY A 479 12.49 -10.91 -0.25
CA GLY A 479 11.05 -10.76 -0.07
C GLY A 479 10.54 -11.49 1.18
N THR A 480 9.28 -11.23 1.56
CA THR A 480 8.65 -11.83 2.74
C THR A 480 7.65 -12.93 2.37
N LEU A 481 7.61 -13.96 3.20
CA LEU A 481 6.62 -15.04 3.21
C LEU A 481 5.75 -14.86 4.46
N THR A 482 4.45 -14.67 4.30
CA THR A 482 3.64 -14.11 5.39
C THR A 482 2.50 -15.03 5.79
N ILE A 483 2.34 -15.28 7.08
CA ILE A 483 1.16 -15.89 7.67
C ILE A 483 0.27 -14.78 8.22
N GLY A 484 -1.02 -14.88 7.92
CA GLY A 484 -2.05 -14.00 8.46
C GLY A 484 -3.08 -14.76 9.28
N PHE A 485 -4.01 -14.03 9.88
CA PHE A 485 -5.12 -14.58 10.65
C PHE A 485 -6.35 -13.70 10.59
N ILE A 486 -7.52 -14.31 10.78
CA ILE A 486 -8.84 -13.66 10.82
C ILE A 486 -9.55 -14.06 12.10
N GLY A 487 -10.38 -13.17 12.65
CA GLY A 487 -11.40 -13.52 13.62
C GLY A 487 -10.89 -13.78 15.05
N LEU A 488 -9.90 -12.99 15.53
CA LEU A 488 -9.43 -13.15 16.91
C LEU A 488 -10.55 -12.93 17.92
N ALA A 489 -11.45 -11.97 17.68
CA ALA A 489 -12.57 -11.69 18.56
C ALA A 489 -13.52 -12.89 18.70
N GLU A 490 -13.94 -13.47 17.59
CA GLU A 490 -14.80 -14.65 17.53
C GLU A 490 -14.11 -15.90 18.09
N THR A 491 -12.81 -16.01 17.89
CA THR A 491 -11.97 -17.08 18.50
C THR A 491 -12.03 -17.03 20.01
N LEU A 492 -11.87 -15.86 20.59
CA LEU A 492 -11.93 -15.65 22.03
C LEU A 492 -13.35 -15.89 22.56
N LYS A 493 -14.37 -15.43 21.84
CA LYS A 493 -15.77 -15.75 22.16
C LYS A 493 -16.02 -17.26 22.20
N ALA A 494 -15.51 -18.02 21.23
CA ALA A 494 -15.67 -19.47 21.18
C ALA A 494 -14.88 -20.20 22.28
N LEU A 495 -13.73 -19.69 22.70
CA LEU A 495 -12.88 -20.32 23.72
C LEU A 495 -13.29 -19.98 25.15
N VAL A 496 -13.59 -18.70 25.43
CA VAL A 496 -13.77 -18.21 26.82
C VAL A 496 -15.06 -17.39 27.02
N GLY A 497 -15.90 -17.23 26.00
CA GLY A 497 -17.20 -16.56 26.07
C GLY A 497 -17.16 -15.04 25.90
N PHE A 498 -15.99 -14.43 25.86
CA PHE A 498 -15.78 -12.98 25.72
C PHE A 498 -14.72 -12.69 24.69
N HIS A 499 -14.83 -11.58 23.97
CA HIS A 499 -13.72 -11.09 23.13
C HIS A 499 -12.84 -10.10 23.91
N HIS A 500 -11.70 -9.76 23.35
CA HIS A 500 -10.66 -8.95 23.99
C HIS A 500 -11.04 -7.50 24.31
N GLY A 501 -12.15 -6.97 23.74
CA GLY A 501 -12.72 -5.70 24.15
C GLY A 501 -13.61 -5.78 25.37
N GLU A 502 -14.08 -6.99 25.76
CA GLU A 502 -15.03 -7.21 26.87
C GLU A 502 -14.34 -7.65 28.16
N SER A 503 -13.15 -8.28 28.08
CA SER A 503 -12.52 -8.93 29.22
C SER A 503 -10.99 -8.88 29.13
N GLU A 504 -10.33 -8.55 30.25
CA GLU A 504 -8.86 -8.58 30.36
C GLU A 504 -8.32 -10.00 30.18
N ILE A 505 -9.00 -11.01 30.68
CA ILE A 505 -8.60 -12.43 30.50
C ILE A 505 -8.63 -12.79 29.01
N ALA A 506 -9.64 -12.33 28.28
CA ALA A 506 -9.72 -12.53 26.85
C ALA A 506 -8.62 -11.75 26.11
N GLN A 507 -8.29 -10.53 26.54
CA GLN A 507 -7.19 -9.75 26.00
C GLN A 507 -5.83 -10.47 26.21
N GLU A 508 -5.57 -10.97 27.39
CA GLU A 508 -4.35 -11.74 27.69
C GLU A 508 -4.24 -13.00 26.83
N LEU A 509 -5.34 -13.75 26.66
CA LEU A 509 -5.40 -14.91 25.79
C LEU A 509 -5.19 -14.52 24.32
N GLY A 510 -5.77 -13.42 23.86
CA GLY A 510 -5.58 -12.90 22.51
C GLY A 510 -4.12 -12.55 22.24
N LEU A 511 -3.47 -11.85 23.16
CA LEU A 511 -2.03 -11.54 23.06
C LEU A 511 -1.18 -12.83 23.10
N LYS A 512 -1.55 -13.81 23.89
CA LYS A 512 -0.86 -15.12 23.94
C LYS A 512 -0.97 -15.86 22.60
N ILE A 513 -2.14 -15.85 21.97
CA ILE A 513 -2.37 -16.48 20.65
C ILE A 513 -1.48 -15.81 19.60
N VAL A 514 -1.54 -14.49 19.47
CA VAL A 514 -0.78 -13.75 18.43
C VAL A 514 0.72 -13.80 18.70
N SER A 515 1.15 -13.72 19.97
CA SER A 515 2.57 -13.91 20.35
C SER A 515 3.08 -15.30 20.00
N HIS A 516 2.25 -16.34 20.17
CA HIS A 516 2.59 -17.71 19.80
C HIS A 516 2.81 -17.82 18.27
N MET A 517 1.89 -17.26 17.47
CA MET A 517 2.02 -17.21 16.01
C MET A 517 3.30 -16.45 15.60
N ARG A 518 3.56 -15.29 16.21
CA ARG A 518 4.76 -14.51 15.96
C ARG A 518 6.04 -15.29 16.27
N LYS A 519 6.10 -15.94 17.42
CA LYS A 519 7.25 -16.78 17.80
C LYS A 519 7.52 -17.88 16.77
N LYS A 520 6.47 -18.53 16.26
CA LYS A 520 6.60 -19.58 15.23
C LYS A 520 7.12 -19.02 13.90
N THR A 521 6.68 -17.82 13.48
CA THR A 521 7.21 -17.17 12.26
C THR A 521 8.68 -16.78 12.45
N ASP A 522 9.08 -16.26 13.61
CA ASP A 522 10.47 -15.92 13.91
C ASP A 522 11.38 -17.18 13.94
N GLU A 523 10.90 -18.29 14.50
CA GLU A 523 11.61 -19.58 14.49
C GLU A 523 11.78 -20.11 13.06
N ALA A 524 10.74 -20.00 12.21
CA ALA A 524 10.82 -20.38 10.80
C ALA A 524 11.84 -19.50 10.05
N ALA A 525 11.83 -18.20 10.27
CA ALA A 525 12.77 -17.27 9.64
C ALA A 525 14.24 -17.59 10.02
N LYS A 526 14.51 -17.82 11.30
CA LYS A 526 15.85 -18.20 11.77
C LYS A 526 16.34 -19.51 11.16
N ARG A 527 15.46 -20.51 11.05
CA ARG A 527 15.80 -21.84 10.53
C ARG A 527 16.05 -21.84 9.03
N THR A 528 15.18 -21.15 8.27
CA THR A 528 15.22 -21.17 6.80
C THR A 528 16.11 -20.09 6.20
N LYS A 529 16.49 -19.08 6.98
CA LYS A 529 17.13 -17.84 6.49
C LYS A 529 16.28 -17.07 5.46
N LEU A 530 14.95 -17.25 5.51
CA LEU A 530 13.99 -16.52 4.72
C LEU A 530 13.16 -15.58 5.61
N ASN A 531 12.64 -14.51 5.05
CA ASN A 531 11.88 -13.50 5.79
C ASN A 531 10.43 -13.96 6.04
N PHE A 532 10.20 -14.88 6.96
CA PHE A 532 8.86 -15.19 7.45
C PHE A 532 8.34 -14.07 8.35
N SER A 533 7.07 -13.73 8.21
CA SER A 533 6.42 -12.67 9.00
C SER A 533 4.99 -13.02 9.35
N LEU A 534 4.43 -12.31 10.33
CA LEU A 534 3.03 -12.39 10.73
C LEU A 534 2.31 -11.09 10.35
N ILE A 535 1.20 -11.19 9.64
CA ILE A 535 0.36 -10.04 9.25
C ILE A 535 -1.00 -10.09 9.94
N ALA A 536 -1.49 -8.94 10.34
CA ALA A 536 -2.91 -8.74 10.60
C ALA A 536 -3.64 -8.68 9.24
N THR A 537 -4.22 -9.80 8.81
CA THR A 537 -4.73 -9.98 7.45
C THR A 537 -5.68 -8.87 7.04
N PRO A 538 -5.50 -8.23 5.86
CA PRO A 538 -6.56 -7.47 5.21
C PRO A 538 -7.64 -8.48 4.75
N ALA A 539 -8.80 -8.44 5.39
CA ALA A 539 -9.77 -9.53 5.26
C ALA A 539 -10.54 -9.50 3.95
N GLU A 540 -10.91 -8.33 3.48
CA GLU A 540 -11.77 -8.16 2.29
C GLU A 540 -12.94 -9.18 2.29
N GLY A 541 -13.20 -9.87 1.18
CA GLY A 541 -14.21 -10.92 1.08
C GLY A 541 -13.92 -12.19 1.93
N LEU A 542 -12.68 -12.35 2.43
CA LEU A 542 -12.29 -13.53 3.19
C LEU A 542 -13.04 -13.69 4.51
N SER A 543 -13.35 -12.59 5.19
CA SER A 543 -14.10 -12.61 6.45
C SER A 543 -15.51 -13.20 6.27
N GLY A 544 -16.19 -12.83 5.18
CA GLY A 544 -17.48 -13.39 4.78
C GLY A 544 -17.37 -14.86 4.37
N ARG A 545 -16.37 -15.19 3.54
CA ARG A 545 -16.12 -16.58 3.12
C ARG A 545 -15.95 -17.52 4.31
N PHE A 546 -15.13 -17.17 5.28
CA PHE A 546 -14.88 -18.04 6.43
C PHE A 546 -16.12 -18.24 7.31
N VAL A 547 -16.85 -17.17 7.60
CA VAL A 547 -18.05 -17.29 8.46
C VAL A 547 -19.16 -18.10 7.78
N LEU A 548 -19.36 -17.94 6.46
CA LEU A 548 -20.33 -18.73 5.70
C LEU A 548 -20.02 -20.23 5.76
N MET A 549 -18.77 -20.60 5.53
CA MET A 549 -18.33 -22.00 5.60
C MET A 549 -18.42 -22.57 7.01
N ASP A 550 -18.16 -21.77 8.04
CA ASP A 550 -18.27 -22.20 9.44
C ASP A 550 -19.72 -22.31 9.89
N ARG A 551 -20.57 -21.39 9.44
CA ARG A 551 -22.02 -21.43 9.68
C ARG A 551 -22.68 -22.67 9.06
N GLU A 552 -22.28 -23.01 7.83
CA GLU A 552 -22.75 -24.24 7.15
C GLU A 552 -22.35 -25.50 7.95
N LYS A 553 -21.13 -25.53 8.49
CA LYS A 553 -20.59 -26.71 9.16
C LYS A 553 -21.00 -26.85 10.63
N TYR A 554 -21.11 -25.75 11.37
CA TYR A 554 -21.31 -25.73 12.82
C TYR A 554 -22.64 -25.10 13.24
N GLY A 555 -23.40 -24.55 12.30
CA GLY A 555 -24.62 -23.79 12.58
C GLY A 555 -24.36 -22.35 13.03
N VAL A 556 -25.44 -21.66 13.39
CA VAL A 556 -25.39 -20.29 13.91
C VAL A 556 -25.05 -20.35 15.40
N ILE A 557 -23.90 -19.78 15.78
CA ILE A 557 -23.40 -19.72 17.15
C ILE A 557 -23.30 -18.26 17.54
N SER A 558 -24.06 -17.87 18.60
CA SER A 558 -24.13 -16.48 19.05
C SER A 558 -22.75 -15.91 19.41
N GLY A 559 -22.44 -14.74 18.86
CA GLY A 559 -21.16 -14.05 19.02
C GLY A 559 -19.99 -14.67 18.29
N VAL A 560 -20.21 -15.72 17.46
CA VAL A 560 -19.20 -16.38 16.67
C VAL A 560 -19.56 -16.43 15.18
N THR A 561 -20.65 -17.15 14.83
CA THR A 561 -21.07 -17.32 13.43
C THR A 561 -22.42 -16.65 13.10
N ASP A 562 -22.95 -15.84 13.98
CA ASP A 562 -24.26 -15.18 13.86
C ASP A 562 -24.25 -13.91 12.98
N ARG A 563 -23.08 -13.45 12.55
CA ARG A 563 -22.89 -12.29 11.66
C ARG A 563 -22.42 -12.72 10.28
N ASP A 564 -22.52 -11.85 9.29
CA ASP A 564 -22.13 -12.16 7.90
C ASP A 564 -20.63 -12.06 7.63
N TYR A 565 -19.85 -11.71 8.65
CA TYR A 565 -18.39 -11.63 8.57
C TYR A 565 -17.74 -11.99 9.91
N TYR A 566 -16.50 -12.45 9.89
CA TYR A 566 -15.60 -12.46 11.04
C TYR A 566 -14.88 -11.14 11.17
N THR A 567 -14.64 -10.71 12.39
CA THR A 567 -13.87 -9.50 12.68
C THR A 567 -12.46 -9.62 12.05
N ASN A 568 -12.03 -8.54 11.42
CA ASN A 568 -10.75 -8.48 10.74
C ASN A 568 -9.59 -8.62 11.74
N SER A 569 -8.72 -9.60 11.52
CA SER A 569 -7.49 -9.84 12.30
C SER A 569 -7.66 -9.72 13.84
N PHE A 570 -6.98 -8.76 14.48
CA PHE A 570 -7.00 -8.49 15.91
C PHE A 570 -7.93 -7.35 16.33
N HIS A 571 -8.70 -6.78 15.40
CA HIS A 571 -9.53 -5.62 15.74
C HIS A 571 -10.58 -5.93 16.82
N VAL A 572 -10.86 -4.92 17.63
CA VAL A 572 -12.08 -4.92 18.44
C VAL A 572 -13.26 -4.81 17.48
N PRO A 573 -14.31 -5.68 17.62
CA PRO A 573 -15.43 -5.66 16.69
C PRO A 573 -16.10 -4.30 16.56
N VAL A 574 -16.43 -3.90 15.35
CA VAL A 574 -17.03 -2.58 15.04
C VAL A 574 -18.35 -2.35 15.77
N TYR A 575 -19.13 -3.43 15.91
CA TYR A 575 -20.42 -3.38 16.60
C TYR A 575 -20.29 -3.22 18.13
N TYR A 576 -19.08 -3.39 18.68
CA TYR A 576 -18.85 -3.24 20.12
C TYR A 576 -18.63 -1.77 20.48
N PRO A 577 -19.48 -1.18 21.33
CA PRO A 577 -19.35 0.23 21.70
C PRO A 577 -18.11 0.44 22.58
N VAL A 578 -17.08 0.99 22.00
CA VAL A 578 -15.80 1.28 22.67
C VAL A 578 -15.35 2.69 22.34
N LYS A 579 -14.79 3.40 23.33
CA LYS A 579 -14.22 4.73 23.10
C LYS A 579 -12.91 4.63 22.32
N ALA A 580 -12.62 5.63 21.48
CA ALA A 580 -11.42 5.66 20.64
C ALA A 580 -10.12 5.37 21.41
N HIS A 581 -9.92 5.98 22.58
CA HIS A 581 -8.73 5.76 23.40
C HIS A 581 -8.63 4.34 23.96
N GLU A 582 -9.77 3.71 24.29
CA GLU A 582 -9.81 2.33 24.76
C GLU A 582 -9.51 1.36 23.63
N LYS A 583 -10.09 1.57 22.44
CA LYS A 583 -9.77 0.77 21.24
C LYS A 583 -8.28 0.85 20.91
N ILE A 584 -7.70 2.05 20.89
CA ILE A 584 -6.26 2.25 20.68
C ILE A 584 -5.44 1.46 21.71
N ARG A 585 -5.78 1.54 23.00
CA ARG A 585 -5.08 0.83 24.07
C ARG A 585 -5.16 -0.69 23.91
N LEU A 586 -6.33 -1.20 23.49
CA LEU A 586 -6.54 -2.65 23.29
C LEU A 586 -5.78 -3.18 22.07
N GLU A 587 -5.74 -2.43 20.97
CA GLU A 587 -5.14 -2.87 19.71
C GLU A 587 -3.62 -2.62 19.64
N ALA A 588 -3.09 -1.59 20.31
CA ALA A 588 -1.69 -1.21 20.24
C ALA A 588 -0.69 -2.36 20.51
N PRO A 589 -0.88 -3.24 21.52
CA PRO A 589 0.06 -4.33 21.77
C PRO A 589 0.19 -5.35 20.61
N TYR A 590 -0.81 -5.47 19.75
CA TYR A 590 -0.76 -6.38 18.61
C TYR A 590 0.11 -5.86 17.47
N HIS A 591 0.38 -4.55 17.40
CA HIS A 591 1.20 -3.95 16.34
C HIS A 591 2.65 -4.45 16.37
N GLU A 592 3.25 -4.57 17.54
CA GLU A 592 4.59 -5.13 17.69
C GLU A 592 4.64 -6.60 17.26
N LEU A 593 3.58 -7.35 17.51
CA LEU A 593 3.51 -8.77 17.21
C LEU A 593 3.31 -9.06 15.72
N THR A 594 2.73 -8.13 14.95
CA THR A 594 2.39 -8.29 13.53
C THR A 594 3.40 -7.57 12.63
N ASN A 595 4.61 -8.12 12.54
CA ASN A 595 5.72 -7.51 11.80
C ASN A 595 5.57 -7.52 10.27
N GLY A 596 4.67 -8.32 9.73
CA GLY A 596 4.33 -8.35 8.30
C GLY A 596 3.34 -7.26 7.87
N GLY A 597 2.69 -6.62 8.85
CA GLY A 597 1.76 -5.53 8.60
C GLY A 597 0.58 -5.50 9.56
N HIS A 598 0.08 -4.30 9.78
CA HIS A 598 -1.03 -4.00 10.70
C HIS A 598 -1.58 -2.60 10.40
N ILE A 599 -2.78 -2.35 10.91
CA ILE A 599 -3.39 -1.02 10.96
C ILE A 599 -4.40 -1.00 12.11
N THR A 600 -4.62 0.15 12.73
CA THR A 600 -5.76 0.39 13.62
C THR A 600 -6.65 1.43 12.99
N TYR A 601 -7.93 1.13 12.87
CA TYR A 601 -8.97 2.07 12.44
C TYR A 601 -9.71 2.62 13.65
N ILE A 602 -9.87 3.93 13.67
CA ILE A 602 -10.74 4.60 14.66
C ILE A 602 -11.93 5.18 13.92
N GLU A 603 -13.09 4.66 14.24
CA GLU A 603 -14.36 5.13 13.69
C GLU A 603 -14.86 6.30 14.55
N LEU A 604 -15.11 7.43 13.92
CA LEU A 604 -15.66 8.62 14.57
C LEU A 604 -17.00 8.98 13.94
N ASP A 605 -17.96 9.31 14.79
CA ASP A 605 -19.23 9.85 14.34
C ASP A 605 -19.14 11.34 14.01
N GLY A 606 -19.93 11.77 13.01
CA GLY A 606 -20.10 13.15 12.65
C GLY A 606 -18.97 13.76 11.80
N ASP A 607 -19.06 15.07 11.60
CA ASP A 607 -18.15 15.83 10.75
C ASP A 607 -16.89 16.22 11.50
N ILE A 608 -15.88 15.36 11.43
CA ILE A 608 -14.59 15.55 12.11
C ILE A 608 -13.80 16.75 11.56
N TYR A 609 -14.06 17.18 10.33
CA TYR A 609 -13.44 18.36 9.74
C TYR A 609 -13.74 19.64 10.55
N LYS A 610 -14.86 19.67 11.26
CA LYS A 610 -15.23 20.77 12.17
C LYS A 610 -14.47 20.75 13.51
N ASN A 611 -13.72 19.69 13.81
CA ASN A 611 -12.99 19.54 15.07
C ASN A 611 -11.60 18.92 14.86
N LEU A 612 -10.73 19.63 14.15
CA LEU A 612 -9.37 19.19 13.86
C LEU A 612 -8.49 19.02 15.12
N ASP A 613 -8.81 19.73 16.21
CA ASP A 613 -8.08 19.55 17.47
C ASP A 613 -8.36 18.16 18.09
N ALA A 614 -9.60 17.68 18.01
CA ALA A 614 -9.91 16.32 18.43
C ALA A 614 -9.23 15.28 17.53
N PHE A 615 -9.17 15.53 16.23
CA PHE A 615 -8.43 14.67 15.28
C PHE A 615 -6.94 14.59 15.67
N GLU A 616 -6.31 15.71 15.93
CA GLU A 616 -4.90 15.75 16.34
C GLU A 616 -4.68 15.00 17.67
N ILE A 617 -5.55 15.15 18.64
CA ILE A 617 -5.48 14.45 19.94
C ILE A 617 -5.47 12.93 19.72
N ILE A 618 -6.34 12.43 18.84
CA ILE A 618 -6.39 10.99 18.52
C ILE A 618 -5.09 10.51 17.87
N ILE A 619 -4.58 11.22 16.86
CA ILE A 619 -3.32 10.86 16.19
C ILE A 619 -2.14 10.88 17.18
N ARG A 620 -2.08 11.89 18.06
CA ARG A 620 -1.06 11.96 19.12
C ARG A 620 -1.18 10.80 20.10
N TYR A 621 -2.40 10.43 20.47
CA TYR A 621 -2.65 9.31 21.37
C TYR A 621 -2.28 7.97 20.71
N MET A 622 -2.56 7.76 19.42
CA MET A 622 -2.09 6.59 18.66
C MET A 622 -0.57 6.42 18.77
N LYS A 623 0.18 7.52 18.49
CA LYS A 623 1.64 7.51 18.59
C LYS A 623 2.12 7.16 20.00
N GLN A 624 1.54 7.80 21.02
CA GLN A 624 1.92 7.60 22.44
C GLN A 624 1.62 6.17 22.91
N SER A 625 0.57 5.55 22.39
CA SER A 625 0.16 4.19 22.73
C SER A 625 0.97 3.11 22.00
N GLY A 626 1.84 3.46 21.06
CA GLY A 626 2.66 2.50 20.33
C GLY A 626 2.00 1.91 19.07
N ILE A 627 0.96 2.55 18.52
CA ILE A 627 0.44 2.22 17.19
C ILE A 627 1.52 2.45 16.15
N GLY A 628 1.72 1.50 15.24
CA GLY A 628 2.67 1.63 14.12
C GLY A 628 2.07 2.26 12.88
N TYR A 629 0.78 2.04 12.65
CA TYR A 629 0.02 2.55 11.51
C TYR A 629 -1.45 2.66 11.87
N GLY A 630 -2.06 3.79 11.59
CA GLY A 630 -3.45 4.04 11.93
C GLY A 630 -4.17 4.93 10.92
N ALA A 631 -5.48 4.76 10.89
CA ALA A 631 -6.41 5.56 10.09
C ALA A 631 -7.58 6.03 10.95
N ILE A 632 -8.17 7.15 10.58
CA ILE A 632 -9.41 7.65 11.17
C ILE A 632 -10.48 7.59 10.09
N ASN A 633 -11.52 6.82 10.34
CA ASN A 633 -12.70 6.71 9.50
C ASN A 633 -13.82 7.59 10.08
N HIS A 634 -14.58 8.19 9.21
CA HIS A 634 -15.74 8.99 9.56
C HIS A 634 -16.77 8.92 8.41
N PRO A 635 -18.06 9.21 8.65
CA PRO A 635 -19.04 9.26 7.61
C PRO A 635 -18.64 10.23 6.49
N LEU A 636 -18.68 9.75 5.26
CA LEU A 636 -18.39 10.54 4.07
C LEU A 636 -19.41 10.19 2.99
N ASP A 637 -20.54 10.89 3.02
CA ASP A 637 -21.64 10.70 2.09
C ASP A 637 -21.44 11.56 0.85
N ARG A 638 -22.04 11.15 -0.26
CA ARG A 638 -22.06 11.94 -1.47
C ARG A 638 -23.49 12.02 -2.03
N ASP A 639 -23.97 13.24 -2.24
CA ASP A 639 -25.20 13.41 -2.99
C ASP A 639 -24.97 13.16 -4.48
N PRO A 640 -25.69 12.20 -5.11
CA PRO A 640 -25.47 11.82 -6.49
C PRO A 640 -25.95 12.89 -7.50
N VAL A 641 -26.79 13.82 -7.07
CA VAL A 641 -27.38 14.84 -7.95
C VAL A 641 -26.52 16.11 -7.97
N CYS A 642 -26.20 16.64 -6.79
CA CYS A 642 -25.44 17.90 -6.70
C CYS A 642 -23.94 17.71 -6.46
N GLY A 643 -23.48 16.49 -6.23
CA GLY A 643 -22.08 16.19 -5.98
C GLY A 643 -21.55 16.66 -4.61
N TYR A 644 -22.43 17.01 -3.66
CA TYR A 644 -21.98 17.33 -2.30
C TYR A 644 -21.28 16.13 -1.67
N VAL A 645 -20.16 16.37 -1.01
CA VAL A 645 -19.41 15.36 -0.27
C VAL A 645 -19.29 15.86 1.18
N GLY A 646 -19.63 15.00 2.14
CA GLY A 646 -19.63 15.30 3.56
C GLY A 646 -20.68 14.46 4.30
N VAL A 647 -20.95 14.79 5.54
CA VAL A 647 -21.99 14.09 6.31
C VAL A 647 -23.37 14.49 5.78
N ILE A 648 -24.15 13.52 5.33
CA ILE A 648 -25.54 13.67 4.92
C ILE A 648 -26.37 12.72 5.80
N ASP A 649 -27.06 13.26 6.80
CA ASP A 649 -27.93 12.46 7.65
C ASP A 649 -29.21 12.05 6.89
N ASN A 650 -30.19 12.94 6.80
CA ASN A 650 -31.47 12.67 6.13
C ASN A 650 -31.73 13.60 4.94
N GLU A 651 -30.99 14.70 4.82
CA GLU A 651 -31.19 15.72 3.81
C GLU A 651 -29.85 16.34 3.38
N CYS A 652 -29.58 16.40 2.08
CA CYS A 652 -28.37 16.98 1.54
C CYS A 652 -28.26 18.47 1.90
N PRO A 653 -27.19 18.91 2.59
CA PRO A 653 -27.02 20.31 2.99
C PRO A 653 -26.91 21.29 1.84
N ARG A 654 -26.56 20.80 0.61
CA ARG A 654 -26.38 21.65 -0.57
C ARG A 654 -27.65 21.82 -1.38
N CYS A 655 -28.42 20.74 -1.63
CA CYS A 655 -29.56 20.78 -2.55
C CYS A 655 -30.88 20.40 -1.91
N GLY A 656 -30.92 20.02 -0.64
CA GLY A 656 -32.13 19.66 0.07
C GLY A 656 -32.77 18.32 -0.34
N ARG A 657 -32.06 17.49 -1.14
CA ARG A 657 -32.55 16.15 -1.50
C ARG A 657 -32.57 15.25 -0.27
N LYS A 658 -33.66 14.52 -0.11
CA LYS A 658 -33.85 13.63 1.03
C LYS A 658 -33.37 12.22 0.74
N ASP A 659 -32.97 11.51 1.79
CA ASP A 659 -32.62 10.10 1.69
C ASP A 659 -33.84 9.30 1.16
N GLY A 660 -33.58 8.33 0.27
CA GLY A 660 -34.62 7.53 -0.39
C GLY A 660 -35.27 8.15 -1.61
N GLU A 661 -35.00 9.42 -1.95
CA GLU A 661 -35.46 9.99 -3.23
C GLU A 661 -34.79 9.29 -4.43
N ALA A 662 -35.61 8.89 -5.41
CA ALA A 662 -35.17 8.10 -6.54
C ALA A 662 -34.04 8.80 -7.33
N VAL A 663 -32.97 8.07 -7.56
CA VAL A 663 -31.86 8.45 -8.42
C VAL A 663 -31.83 7.50 -9.63
N SER A 664 -31.42 7.96 -10.78
CA SER A 664 -31.32 7.07 -11.95
C SER A 664 -30.39 5.89 -11.67
N ILE A 665 -30.73 4.71 -12.22
CA ILE A 665 -29.93 3.49 -12.04
C ILE A 665 -28.48 3.70 -12.50
N ALA A 666 -28.26 4.48 -13.57
CA ALA A 666 -26.92 4.82 -14.04
C ALA A 666 -26.10 5.58 -12.97
N LYS A 667 -26.75 6.53 -12.28
CA LYS A 667 -26.10 7.31 -11.21
C LYS A 667 -25.87 6.48 -9.95
N LEU A 668 -26.77 5.58 -9.60
CA LEU A 668 -26.60 4.61 -8.51
C LEU A 668 -25.45 3.64 -8.79
N ASN A 669 -25.31 3.18 -10.03
CA ASN A 669 -24.19 2.28 -10.40
C ASN A 669 -22.84 3.01 -10.36
N GLU A 670 -22.78 4.27 -10.80
CA GLU A 670 -21.60 5.13 -10.65
C GLU A 670 -21.22 5.28 -9.16
N LEU A 671 -22.20 5.49 -8.29
CA LEU A 671 -21.99 5.60 -6.85
C LEU A 671 -21.59 4.29 -6.19
N ARG A 672 -22.21 3.17 -6.54
CA ARG A 672 -21.85 1.86 -6.03
C ARG A 672 -20.43 1.47 -6.42
N GLN A 673 -19.93 1.84 -7.58
CA GLN A 673 -18.55 1.67 -7.95
C GLN A 673 -17.59 2.49 -7.05
N ILE A 674 -17.98 3.69 -6.67
CA ILE A 674 -17.17 4.56 -5.81
C ILE A 674 -17.20 4.09 -4.35
N TYR A 675 -18.36 3.69 -3.83
CA TYR A 675 -18.57 3.35 -2.41
C TYR A 675 -18.44 1.85 -2.10
N SER A 676 -18.61 0.94 -3.06
CA SER A 676 -18.28 -0.47 -2.84
C SER A 676 -16.78 -0.73 -2.77
N ASN A 677 -15.97 0.29 -3.10
CA ASN A 677 -14.52 0.27 -3.00
C ASN A 677 -13.98 1.01 -1.76
N VAL A 678 -14.84 1.68 -0.98
CA VAL A 678 -14.55 2.01 0.42
C VAL A 678 -15.13 0.85 1.22
N PRO A 679 -14.35 -0.15 1.54
CA PRO A 679 -14.92 -1.35 2.13
C PRO A 679 -15.40 -1.04 3.53
N ASP A 680 -16.45 -1.73 3.91
CA ASP A 680 -16.66 -2.13 5.30
C ASP A 680 -15.41 -2.89 5.76
N TYR A 681 -14.26 -2.21 5.88
CA TYR A 681 -12.98 -2.78 6.35
C TYR A 681 -12.94 -2.91 7.85
N ASN A 682 -14.07 -3.05 8.43
CA ASN A 682 -14.15 -3.25 9.85
C ASN A 682 -14.50 -4.68 10.19
#